data_90e2b135d4e4500e887659f2b410684e
#
_entry.id   90e2b135d4e4500e887659f2b410684e
#
_cell.length_a   1.000
_cell.length_b   1.000
_cell.length_c   1.000
_cell.angle_alpha   90.00
_cell.angle_beta   90.00
_cell.angle_gamma   90.00
#
_symmetry.space_group_name_H-M   'P 1'
#
loop_
_entity.id
_entity.type
_entity.pdbx_description
1 polymer ?
#
loop_
_entity_poly.entity_id
_entity_poly.type
_entity_poly.pdbx_seq_one_letter_code
_entity_poly.pdbx_strand_id
1 'polypeptide(L)'
;QGEERGYQAVSRTFISIDTGRGKEQMSSTSQQLARYKVVQAGKETKLELYIDYLNMRDGQSGLRSSRRASANPELHALFSKGFSLTADLEAGKLTHFAALNDEVWQALLKERGQEAGTELKKMFSAATFITTVPAKVGATITLPGYQDLTDVTLTVLAVTDEQLTAQLAAELDDGKLYGQLVLSRQSGWLEKMLMVADLPFEQYGYAGRVRSQVVMVPDSEMYGSLFQQLEYNYQRPVYEYTTPPELASVTTMQPLTRQQVFPWPQGYFVLNDDLLGVNYQHDFSAGQQGRLKLTAITAQNSAGELIPLQLRSQRLYTYSNDDGFVKSSQQNLLVGWNEPDELMNDVAQLSADAEFYPAELTALRIKPDPANTVTVSEGELTVTLSPVPDKPQTYKLTVSGNERYQLLQRYDGAEGAMISYPGAQFSGPDWLTEDERNALDLVMAPHYNDAQNVTIFQFKQVPAELTLYASVYADKPLYRQSIQFLPHDKYPQADTLPPTNQYLLFDEDRFGQYAADDELSPPPAPQNPADVKPEPVNNFGLAVHLSAELAQLCTLTVVEAPEVSGQALVWQVVPQSPRQALPKQVKYQLSTADGIRRYFYDIDVTTTLSCKGTPNWQRLDYTPEVSWLVDLNKLPEWDPGWTMATLLQRYRFLNHDGLALSPVQSGWSYDLSEQLLSTQLHNEHYLRIQGRVTQIQHLTQQGEPVTDDWSYRFPALP
;
A
#
# COMPACT_ATOMS: atom_id res chain seq x y z
N GLN A 1 27.14 -14.37 -23.06
CA GLN A 1 26.05 -15.18 -23.60
C GLN A 1 25.51 -16.06 -22.51
N GLY A 2 24.14 -16.11 -22.37
CA GLY A 2 23.45 -16.82 -21.29
C GLY A 2 23.31 -16.03 -19.97
N GLU A 3 23.94 -14.86 -19.86
CA GLU A 3 23.79 -14.00 -18.68
C GLU A 3 22.38 -13.41 -18.64
N GLU A 4 21.80 -13.41 -17.45
CA GLU A 4 20.45 -12.90 -17.21
C GLU A 4 20.49 -11.91 -16.04
N ARG A 5 19.70 -10.82 -16.16
CA ARG A 5 19.57 -9.81 -15.11
C ARG A 5 18.13 -9.36 -14.97
N GLY A 6 17.62 -9.44 -13.75
CA GLY A 6 16.30 -8.94 -13.37
C GLY A 6 16.34 -7.49 -12.93
N TYR A 7 15.29 -6.76 -13.26
CA TYR A 7 15.07 -5.37 -12.86
C TYR A 7 13.66 -5.15 -12.38
N GLN A 8 13.51 -4.27 -11.41
CA GLN A 8 12.25 -3.63 -11.11
C GLN A 8 12.27 -2.19 -11.62
N ALA A 9 11.16 -1.77 -12.22
CA ALA A 9 11.00 -0.42 -12.71
C ALA A 9 9.67 0.17 -12.25
N VAL A 10 9.69 1.47 -11.97
CA VAL A 10 8.51 2.28 -11.68
C VAL A 10 8.51 3.47 -12.61
N SER A 11 7.41 3.70 -13.30
CA SER A 11 7.20 4.93 -14.04
C SER A 11 5.95 5.65 -13.55
N ARG A 12 6.02 6.98 -13.50
CA ARG A 12 4.90 7.88 -13.24
C ARG A 12 4.82 8.88 -14.37
N THR A 13 3.66 9.02 -14.95
CA THR A 13 3.43 9.93 -16.08
C THR A 13 2.24 10.83 -15.75
N PHE A 14 2.44 12.12 -15.89
CA PHE A 14 1.41 13.14 -15.77
C PHE A 14 1.24 13.79 -17.13
N ILE A 15 0.02 13.78 -17.64
CA ILE A 15 -0.35 14.40 -18.92
C ILE A 15 -1.27 15.56 -18.60
N SER A 16 -0.91 16.75 -19.07
CA SER A 16 -1.74 17.96 -18.98
C SER A 16 -2.12 18.38 -20.38
N ILE A 17 -3.42 18.35 -20.69
CA ILE A 17 -3.97 18.66 -22.01
C ILE A 17 -4.76 19.96 -21.93
N ASP A 18 -4.53 20.89 -22.88
CA ASP A 18 -5.36 22.06 -23.04
C ASP A 18 -6.51 21.73 -24.00
N THR A 19 -7.71 21.63 -23.48
CA THR A 19 -8.92 21.31 -24.27
C THR A 19 -9.63 22.55 -24.83
N GLY A 20 -9.06 23.75 -24.63
CA GLY A 20 -9.71 25.01 -24.99
C GLY A 20 -10.90 25.38 -24.09
N ARG A 21 -11.35 24.46 -23.21
CA ARG A 21 -12.36 24.70 -22.17
C ARG A 21 -11.75 24.68 -20.76
N GLY A 22 -10.48 24.29 -20.66
CA GLY A 22 -9.71 24.17 -19.43
C GLY A 22 -8.57 23.17 -19.60
N LYS A 23 -7.75 23.04 -18.56
CA LYS A 23 -6.70 22.01 -18.53
C LYS A 23 -7.23 20.73 -17.91
N GLU A 24 -7.15 19.66 -18.64
CA GLU A 24 -7.40 18.31 -18.12
C GLU A 24 -6.07 17.68 -17.71
N GLN A 25 -6.07 16.98 -16.58
CA GLN A 25 -4.90 16.28 -16.07
C GLN A 25 -5.20 14.80 -15.94
N MET A 26 -4.33 14.00 -16.49
CA MET A 26 -4.35 12.56 -16.36
C MET A 26 -3.03 12.10 -15.72
N SER A 27 -3.08 11.06 -14.92
CA SER A 27 -1.87 10.44 -14.37
C SER A 27 -1.91 8.94 -14.60
N SER A 28 -0.78 8.38 -14.92
CA SER A 28 -0.59 6.93 -14.96
C SER A 28 0.63 6.52 -14.16
N THR A 29 0.55 5.35 -13.57
CA THR A 29 1.66 4.71 -12.86
C THR A 29 1.86 3.31 -13.42
N SER A 30 3.09 2.94 -13.65
CA SER A 30 3.47 1.59 -14.06
C SER A 30 4.52 1.03 -13.10
N GLN A 31 4.32 -0.20 -12.68
CA GLN A 31 5.27 -1.00 -11.90
C GLN A 31 5.54 -2.28 -12.69
N GLN A 32 6.81 -2.63 -12.88
CA GLN A 32 7.14 -3.84 -13.62
C GLN A 32 8.35 -4.57 -13.02
N LEU A 33 8.33 -5.90 -13.14
CA LEU A 33 9.50 -6.75 -13.02
C LEU A 33 9.84 -7.28 -14.40
N ALA A 34 11.08 -7.06 -14.83
CA ALA A 34 11.55 -7.43 -16.15
C ALA A 34 12.90 -8.15 -16.05
N ARG A 35 13.11 -9.15 -16.91
CA ARG A 35 14.39 -9.86 -17.03
C ARG A 35 14.96 -9.72 -18.42
N TYR A 36 16.22 -9.38 -18.48
CA TYR A 36 16.99 -9.34 -19.73
C TYR A 36 17.96 -10.50 -19.77
N LYS A 37 17.93 -11.25 -20.86
CA LYS A 37 18.82 -12.39 -21.09
C LYS A 37 19.64 -12.16 -22.34
N VAL A 38 20.95 -12.27 -22.23
CA VAL A 38 21.89 -12.14 -23.37
C VAL A 38 21.90 -13.44 -24.17
N VAL A 39 21.22 -13.44 -25.31
CA VAL A 39 21.20 -14.58 -26.22
C VAL A 39 22.48 -14.66 -27.06
N GLN A 40 22.93 -13.51 -27.55
CA GLN A 40 24.16 -13.39 -28.35
C GLN A 40 24.88 -12.09 -27.98
N ALA A 41 26.16 -12.19 -27.66
CA ALA A 41 27.02 -11.03 -27.43
C ALA A 41 27.87 -10.74 -28.66
N GLY A 42 28.15 -9.45 -28.92
CA GLY A 42 28.97 -9.02 -30.07
C GLY A 42 28.63 -7.59 -30.48
N LYS A 43 29.07 -7.19 -31.67
CA LYS A 43 28.74 -5.88 -32.26
C LYS A 43 27.22 -5.70 -32.33
N GLU A 44 26.53 -6.72 -32.85
CA GLU A 44 25.10 -6.88 -32.72
C GLU A 44 24.81 -7.79 -31.52
N THR A 45 24.27 -7.23 -30.43
CA THR A 45 23.90 -7.96 -29.24
C THR A 45 22.41 -8.30 -29.30
N LYS A 46 22.09 -9.59 -29.16
CA LYS A 46 20.71 -10.07 -29.08
C LYS A 46 20.32 -10.32 -27.64
N LEU A 47 19.19 -9.76 -27.25
CA LEU A 47 18.59 -9.89 -25.92
C LEU A 47 17.19 -10.47 -26.05
N GLU A 48 16.78 -11.19 -25.04
CA GLU A 48 15.39 -11.49 -24.75
C GLU A 48 14.96 -10.67 -23.53
N LEU A 49 13.78 -10.04 -23.61
CA LEU A 49 13.16 -9.28 -22.56
C LEU A 49 11.89 -10.03 -22.11
N TYR A 50 11.85 -10.41 -20.86
CA TYR A 50 10.68 -11.02 -20.22
C TYR A 50 10.07 -10.03 -19.25
N ILE A 51 8.77 -9.79 -19.36
CA ILE A 51 8.01 -8.99 -18.41
C ILE A 51 7.32 -9.95 -17.45
N ASP A 52 7.93 -10.21 -16.33
CA ASP A 52 7.41 -11.17 -15.35
C ASP A 52 6.19 -10.64 -14.60
N TYR A 53 6.15 -9.34 -14.35
CA TYR A 53 5.04 -8.64 -13.69
C TYR A 53 4.84 -7.26 -14.29
N LEU A 54 3.60 -6.85 -14.47
CA LEU A 54 3.23 -5.51 -14.89
C LEU A 54 1.94 -5.08 -14.18
N ASN A 55 1.98 -3.92 -13.55
CA ASN A 55 0.82 -3.23 -13.00
C ASN A 55 0.81 -1.81 -13.56
N MET A 56 -0.13 -1.52 -14.42
CA MET A 56 -0.34 -0.17 -14.99
C MET A 56 -1.69 0.35 -14.55
N ARG A 57 -1.73 1.58 -14.07
CA ARG A 57 -2.95 2.27 -13.63
C ARG A 57 -3.01 3.64 -14.28
N ASP A 58 -4.15 3.94 -14.90
CA ASP A 58 -4.49 5.25 -15.46
C ASP A 58 -5.82 5.72 -14.85
N GLY A 59 -5.76 6.45 -13.77
CA GLY A 59 -6.97 6.89 -13.09
C GLY A 59 -7.83 5.71 -12.59
N GLN A 60 -8.96 5.41 -13.27
CA GLN A 60 -9.91 4.36 -12.87
C GLN A 60 -9.66 3.00 -13.54
N SER A 61 -8.96 2.97 -14.66
CA SER A 61 -8.63 1.74 -15.37
C SER A 61 -7.25 1.24 -14.97
N GLY A 62 -6.97 -0.03 -15.20
CA GLY A 62 -5.66 -0.59 -14.91
C GLY A 62 -5.46 -1.93 -15.59
N LEU A 63 -4.21 -2.23 -15.94
CA LEU A 63 -3.75 -3.50 -16.45
C LEU A 63 -2.78 -4.11 -15.45
N ARG A 64 -3.05 -5.35 -15.02
CA ARG A 64 -2.17 -6.11 -14.13
C ARG A 64 -1.85 -7.45 -14.74
N SER A 65 -0.62 -7.93 -14.53
CA SER A 65 -0.19 -9.24 -15.04
C SER A 65 -0.94 -10.41 -14.38
N SER A 66 -1.45 -10.21 -13.16
CA SER A 66 -2.27 -11.19 -12.45
C SER A 66 -3.75 -11.19 -12.88
N ARG A 67 -4.17 -10.27 -13.74
CA ARG A 67 -5.54 -10.29 -14.28
C ARG A 67 -5.76 -11.48 -15.18
N ARG A 68 -7.02 -11.99 -15.13
CA ARG A 68 -7.44 -13.15 -15.91
C ARG A 68 -7.09 -13.03 -17.38
N ALA A 69 -6.45 -14.05 -17.92
CA ALA A 69 -6.19 -14.16 -19.36
C ALA A 69 -7.48 -13.95 -20.17
N SER A 70 -8.63 -14.40 -19.62
CA SER A 70 -9.96 -14.19 -20.20
C SER A 70 -10.39 -12.73 -20.27
N ALA A 71 -9.86 -11.84 -19.41
CA ALA A 71 -10.20 -10.42 -19.43
C ALA A 71 -9.46 -9.65 -20.55
N ASN A 72 -8.24 -10.07 -20.89
CA ASN A 72 -7.46 -9.49 -21.97
C ASN A 72 -6.50 -10.51 -22.60
N PRO A 73 -7.02 -11.48 -23.36
CA PRO A 73 -6.25 -12.62 -23.87
C PRO A 73 -5.12 -12.20 -24.81
N GLU A 74 -5.30 -11.14 -25.59
CA GLU A 74 -4.29 -10.67 -26.57
C GLU A 74 -3.07 -10.07 -25.86
N LEU A 75 -3.30 -9.19 -24.88
CA LEU A 75 -2.21 -8.60 -24.09
C LEU A 75 -1.51 -9.65 -23.25
N HIS A 76 -2.24 -10.57 -22.64
CA HIS A 76 -1.67 -11.70 -21.94
C HIS A 76 -0.76 -12.54 -22.84
N ALA A 77 -1.24 -12.91 -24.03
CA ALA A 77 -0.47 -13.69 -24.99
C ALA A 77 0.79 -12.94 -25.51
N LEU A 78 0.68 -11.61 -25.61
CA LEU A 78 1.80 -10.75 -26.04
C LEU A 78 2.90 -10.68 -24.98
N PHE A 79 2.54 -10.40 -23.73
CA PHE A 79 3.51 -10.17 -22.66
C PHE A 79 4.05 -11.45 -22.02
N SER A 80 3.26 -12.53 -21.95
CA SER A 80 3.62 -13.77 -21.26
C SER A 80 4.82 -14.49 -21.87
N LYS A 81 5.06 -14.33 -23.18
CA LYS A 81 6.21 -14.95 -23.88
C LYS A 81 7.45 -14.04 -23.93
N GLY A 82 7.27 -12.72 -23.76
CA GLY A 82 8.35 -11.74 -23.86
C GLY A 82 8.69 -11.28 -25.27
N PHE A 83 9.82 -10.60 -25.40
CA PHE A 83 10.25 -9.91 -26.62
C PHE A 83 11.68 -10.25 -26.98
N SER A 84 11.99 -10.24 -28.28
CA SER A 84 13.35 -10.28 -28.81
C SER A 84 13.81 -8.88 -29.19
N LEU A 85 15.04 -8.54 -28.80
CA LEU A 85 15.66 -7.27 -29.11
C LEU A 85 17.01 -7.51 -29.75
N THR A 86 17.38 -6.71 -30.76
CA THR A 86 18.73 -6.65 -31.28
C THR A 86 19.25 -5.23 -31.16
N ALA A 87 20.45 -5.09 -30.63
CA ALA A 87 21.09 -3.83 -30.36
C ALA A 87 22.42 -3.73 -31.13
N ASP A 88 22.58 -2.63 -31.82
CA ASP A 88 23.89 -2.23 -32.38
C ASP A 88 24.60 -1.36 -31.34
N LEU A 89 25.64 -1.94 -30.69
CA LEU A 89 26.38 -1.24 -29.63
C LEU A 89 27.23 -0.08 -30.14
N GLU A 90 27.66 -0.09 -31.41
CA GLU A 90 28.42 1.02 -31.99
C GLU A 90 27.51 2.20 -32.38
N ALA A 91 26.33 1.86 -32.95
CA ALA A 91 25.31 2.88 -33.28
C ALA A 91 24.48 3.33 -32.11
N GLY A 92 24.57 2.65 -30.97
CA GLY A 92 23.78 2.97 -29.74
C GLY A 92 22.29 2.86 -29.94
N LYS A 93 21.79 1.92 -30.75
CA LYS A 93 20.36 1.83 -31.08
C LYS A 93 19.85 0.40 -31.17
N LEU A 94 18.55 0.25 -30.89
CA LEU A 94 17.81 -0.99 -31.16
C LEU A 94 17.49 -1.08 -32.67
N THR A 95 18.05 -2.12 -33.32
CA THR A 95 17.81 -2.40 -34.74
C THR A 95 16.61 -3.32 -34.97
N HIS A 96 16.27 -4.15 -33.97
CA HIS A 96 15.12 -5.04 -34.02
C HIS A 96 14.41 -5.08 -32.70
N PHE A 97 13.07 -5.17 -32.74
CA PHE A 97 12.17 -5.40 -31.61
C PHE A 97 10.94 -6.14 -32.11
N ALA A 98 10.63 -7.30 -31.53
CA ALA A 98 9.44 -8.07 -31.84
C ALA A 98 9.05 -8.97 -30.64
N ALA A 99 7.77 -9.30 -30.52
CA ALA A 99 7.38 -10.31 -29.53
C ALA A 99 7.92 -11.70 -29.90
N LEU A 100 8.25 -12.51 -28.89
CA LEU A 100 8.67 -13.90 -29.07
C LEU A 100 7.50 -14.78 -29.52
N ASN A 101 6.26 -14.36 -29.28
CA ASN A 101 5.06 -14.97 -29.86
C ASN A 101 4.76 -14.30 -31.22
N ASP A 102 5.32 -14.86 -32.30
CA ASP A 102 5.20 -14.28 -33.65
C ASP A 102 3.74 -14.22 -34.15
N GLU A 103 2.92 -15.20 -33.85
CA GLU A 103 1.50 -15.21 -34.25
C GLU A 103 0.74 -13.99 -33.68
N VAL A 104 0.88 -13.77 -32.38
CA VAL A 104 0.25 -12.62 -31.71
C VAL A 104 0.86 -11.30 -32.17
N TRP A 105 2.19 -11.28 -32.43
CA TRP A 105 2.86 -10.10 -32.94
C TRP A 105 2.35 -9.69 -34.32
N GLN A 106 2.22 -10.65 -35.24
CA GLN A 106 1.68 -10.39 -36.58
C GLN A 106 0.20 -9.99 -36.55
N ALA A 107 -0.57 -10.58 -35.66
CA ALA A 107 -1.97 -10.19 -35.46
C ALA A 107 -2.08 -8.73 -34.98
N LEU A 108 -1.28 -8.33 -34.00
CA LEU A 108 -1.21 -6.95 -33.49
C LEU A 108 -0.84 -5.96 -34.60
N LEU A 109 0.19 -6.25 -35.38
CA LEU A 109 0.63 -5.38 -36.47
C LEU A 109 -0.40 -5.28 -37.60
N LYS A 110 -1.14 -6.35 -37.86
CA LYS A 110 -2.22 -6.38 -38.86
C LYS A 110 -3.41 -5.55 -38.42
N GLU A 111 -3.77 -5.61 -37.14
CA GLU A 111 -4.95 -4.91 -36.58
C GLU A 111 -4.68 -3.43 -36.35
N ARG A 112 -3.55 -3.12 -35.70
CA ARG A 112 -3.22 -1.76 -35.21
C ARG A 112 -2.15 -1.03 -36.04
N GLY A 113 -1.63 -1.68 -37.08
CA GLY A 113 -0.58 -1.12 -37.93
C GLY A 113 0.82 -1.23 -37.34
N GLN A 114 1.81 -0.86 -38.13
CA GLN A 114 3.24 -0.87 -37.74
C GLN A 114 3.54 0.11 -36.58
N GLU A 115 2.68 1.09 -36.40
CA GLU A 115 2.81 2.11 -35.33
C GLU A 115 2.74 1.47 -33.94
N ALA A 116 1.88 0.47 -33.74
CA ALA A 116 1.77 -0.24 -32.47
C ALA A 116 3.10 -0.93 -32.06
N GLY A 117 3.79 -1.55 -33.02
CA GLY A 117 5.12 -2.11 -32.79
C GLY A 117 6.15 -1.05 -32.44
N THR A 118 6.06 0.12 -33.07
CA THR A 118 6.93 1.26 -32.81
C THR A 118 6.71 1.84 -31.42
N GLU A 119 5.47 1.97 -30.99
CA GLU A 119 5.12 2.46 -29.65
C GLU A 119 5.58 1.49 -28.55
N LEU A 120 5.37 0.18 -28.72
CA LEU A 120 5.90 -0.82 -27.80
C LEU A 120 7.43 -0.78 -27.76
N LYS A 121 8.10 -0.65 -28.91
CA LYS A 121 9.55 -0.46 -28.97
C LYS A 121 10.00 0.77 -28.20
N LYS A 122 9.33 1.92 -28.36
CA LYS A 122 9.62 3.15 -27.60
C LYS A 122 9.47 2.93 -26.09
N MET A 123 8.39 2.29 -25.66
CA MET A 123 8.11 2.02 -24.23
C MET A 123 9.24 1.20 -23.57
N PHE A 124 9.75 0.18 -24.25
CA PHE A 124 10.81 -0.68 -23.72
C PHE A 124 12.24 -0.22 -24.03
N SER A 125 12.45 0.57 -25.09
CA SER A 125 13.78 1.10 -25.41
C SER A 125 14.26 2.16 -24.44
N ALA A 126 13.34 2.86 -23.78
CA ALA A 126 13.66 3.84 -22.76
C ALA A 126 14.44 3.25 -21.55
N ALA A 127 14.26 1.96 -21.29
CA ALA A 127 14.96 1.24 -20.22
C ALA A 127 16.28 0.59 -20.67
N THR A 128 16.63 0.64 -21.96
CA THR A 128 17.82 0.00 -22.51
C THR A 128 18.81 1.04 -23.00
N PHE A 129 19.77 1.44 -22.15
CA PHE A 129 20.93 2.20 -22.60
C PHE A 129 21.94 1.26 -23.22
N ILE A 130 21.97 1.26 -24.55
CA ILE A 130 22.85 0.37 -25.32
C ILE A 130 23.87 1.25 -26.01
N THR A 131 24.97 1.56 -25.28
CA THR A 131 26.05 2.36 -25.85
C THR A 131 27.34 2.10 -25.10
N THR A 132 28.46 2.41 -25.72
CA THR A 132 29.80 2.36 -25.10
C THR A 132 30.03 3.69 -24.38
N VAL A 133 30.24 3.64 -23.07
CA VAL A 133 30.48 4.83 -22.23
C VAL A 133 31.97 4.86 -21.87
N PRO A 134 32.71 5.96 -22.20
CA PRO A 134 34.12 6.10 -21.80
C PRO A 134 34.25 6.17 -20.28
N ALA A 135 35.07 5.34 -19.67
CA ALA A 135 35.34 5.34 -18.23
C ALA A 135 36.29 6.47 -17.80
N LYS A 136 35.93 7.72 -18.10
CA LYS A 136 36.71 8.92 -17.77
C LYS A 136 35.78 10.02 -17.28
N VAL A 137 36.05 10.54 -16.08
CA VAL A 137 35.29 11.68 -15.53
C VAL A 137 35.30 12.87 -16.48
N GLY A 138 34.15 13.49 -16.70
CA GLY A 138 33.95 14.58 -17.65
C GLY A 138 33.83 14.16 -19.12
N ALA A 139 33.95 12.86 -19.44
CA ALA A 139 33.66 12.39 -20.79
C ALA A 139 32.17 12.56 -21.11
N THR A 140 31.91 13.05 -22.33
CA THR A 140 30.56 13.32 -22.80
C THR A 140 30.30 12.56 -24.08
N ILE A 141 29.16 11.93 -24.19
CA ILE A 141 28.66 11.30 -25.42
C ILE A 141 27.27 11.77 -25.74
N THR A 142 26.93 11.89 -27.01
CA THR A 142 25.59 12.16 -27.48
C THR A 142 24.87 10.84 -27.74
N LEU A 143 23.71 10.65 -27.10
CA LEU A 143 22.88 9.48 -27.32
C LEU A 143 21.88 9.75 -28.45
N PRO A 144 21.55 8.75 -29.29
CA PRO A 144 20.42 8.88 -30.19
C PRO A 144 19.15 9.10 -29.35
N GLY A 145 18.42 10.11 -29.64
CA GLY A 145 17.36 10.73 -28.82
C GLY A 145 16.47 9.79 -27.98
N TYR A 146 15.87 10.36 -26.98
CA TYR A 146 14.86 9.73 -26.14
C TYR A 146 13.48 10.26 -26.50
N GLN A 147 12.57 9.38 -26.92
CA GLN A 147 11.26 9.77 -27.48
C GLN A 147 11.45 10.77 -28.63
N ASP A 148 10.98 11.99 -28.48
CA ASP A 148 11.09 13.07 -29.48
C ASP A 148 12.25 14.04 -29.16
N LEU A 149 13.04 13.79 -28.09
CA LEU A 149 14.24 14.53 -27.78
C LEU A 149 15.41 14.05 -28.63
N THR A 150 16.00 14.94 -29.40
CA THR A 150 17.30 14.75 -30.06
C THR A 150 18.42 15.23 -29.12
N ASP A 151 19.63 14.75 -29.35
CA ASP A 151 20.85 15.24 -28.67
C ASP A 151 20.84 15.11 -27.12
N VAL A 152 20.36 13.97 -26.62
CA VAL A 152 20.51 13.64 -25.20
C VAL A 152 21.99 13.43 -24.90
N THR A 153 22.52 14.21 -23.97
CA THR A 153 23.93 14.16 -23.57
C THR A 153 24.08 13.31 -22.31
N LEU A 154 24.98 12.33 -22.39
CA LEU A 154 25.47 11.57 -21.23
C LEU A 154 26.84 12.10 -20.81
N THR A 155 26.97 12.56 -19.57
CA THR A 155 28.23 13.05 -18.99
C THR A 155 28.65 12.16 -17.82
N VAL A 156 29.85 11.66 -17.84
CA VAL A 156 30.41 10.83 -16.76
C VAL A 156 30.78 11.72 -15.56
N LEU A 157 30.15 11.47 -14.43
CA LEU A 157 30.35 12.22 -13.19
C LEU A 157 31.42 11.62 -12.29
N ALA A 158 31.42 10.29 -12.15
CA ALA A 158 32.37 9.56 -11.32
C ALA A 158 32.73 8.22 -11.90
N VAL A 159 33.95 7.76 -11.64
CA VAL A 159 34.45 6.43 -12.02
C VAL A 159 35.17 5.84 -10.82
N THR A 160 34.79 4.65 -10.41
CA THR A 160 35.50 3.81 -9.44
C THR A 160 35.99 2.54 -10.13
N ASP A 161 36.62 1.63 -9.42
CA ASP A 161 37.01 0.34 -9.99
C ASP A 161 35.82 -0.54 -10.36
N GLU A 162 34.69 -0.37 -9.67
CA GLU A 162 33.50 -1.20 -9.83
C GLU A 162 32.39 -0.54 -10.65
N GLN A 163 32.24 0.79 -10.55
CA GLN A 163 31.06 1.51 -11.06
C GLN A 163 31.45 2.78 -11.82
N LEU A 164 30.55 3.16 -12.71
CA LEU A 164 30.56 4.44 -13.42
C LEU A 164 29.22 5.14 -13.17
N THR A 165 29.28 6.35 -12.65
CA THR A 165 28.09 7.22 -12.48
C THR A 165 28.05 8.24 -13.60
N ALA A 166 26.92 8.38 -14.26
CA ALA A 166 26.73 9.36 -15.33
C ALA A 166 25.41 10.12 -15.17
N GLN A 167 25.40 11.32 -15.73
CA GLN A 167 24.23 12.19 -15.83
C GLN A 167 23.71 12.16 -17.27
N LEU A 168 22.40 12.11 -17.42
CA LEU A 168 21.67 12.33 -18.67
C LEU A 168 21.05 13.72 -18.64
N ALA A 169 21.21 14.47 -19.70
CA ALA A 169 20.59 15.78 -19.84
C ALA A 169 20.25 16.09 -21.29
N ALA A 170 19.10 16.70 -21.50
CA ALA A 170 18.72 17.40 -22.73
C ALA A 170 17.86 18.60 -22.35
N GLU A 171 18.13 19.72 -22.98
CA GLU A 171 17.33 20.93 -22.82
C GLU A 171 17.16 21.55 -24.20
N LEU A 172 15.94 21.45 -24.72
CA LEU A 172 15.49 22.03 -25.96
C LEU A 172 14.46 23.11 -25.63
N ASP A 173 14.14 23.96 -26.62
CA ASP A 173 13.20 25.07 -26.41
C ASP A 173 11.87 24.61 -25.79
N ASP A 174 11.38 23.42 -26.14
CA ASP A 174 10.09 22.89 -25.71
C ASP A 174 10.16 21.61 -24.86
N GLY A 175 11.36 21.01 -24.65
CA GLY A 175 11.48 19.75 -23.96
C GLY A 175 12.70 19.69 -23.03
N LYS A 176 12.55 18.99 -21.89
CA LYS A 176 13.62 18.84 -20.90
C LYS A 176 13.74 17.39 -20.44
N LEU A 177 14.96 16.93 -20.30
CA LEU A 177 15.28 15.64 -19.70
C LEU A 177 16.43 15.82 -18.72
N TYR A 178 16.31 15.19 -17.58
CA TYR A 178 17.37 15.05 -16.62
C TYR A 178 17.31 13.68 -15.95
N GLY A 179 18.46 13.07 -15.78
CA GLY A 179 18.55 11.79 -15.07
C GLY A 179 19.95 11.48 -14.59
N GLN A 180 20.04 10.47 -13.76
CA GLN A 180 21.31 9.86 -13.38
C GLN A 180 21.23 8.35 -13.50
N LEU A 181 22.35 7.74 -13.79
CA LEU A 181 22.50 6.30 -13.87
C LEU A 181 23.85 5.84 -13.32
N VAL A 182 23.87 4.62 -12.84
CA VAL A 182 25.08 3.91 -12.42
C VAL A 182 25.20 2.64 -13.22
N LEU A 183 26.37 2.41 -13.80
CA LEU A 183 26.70 1.22 -14.58
C LEU A 183 27.78 0.41 -13.86
N SER A 184 27.68 -0.91 -13.90
CA SER A 184 28.75 -1.80 -13.50
C SER A 184 29.89 -1.75 -14.54
N ARG A 185 31.13 -1.50 -14.14
CA ARG A 185 32.28 -1.52 -15.01
C ARG A 185 32.73 -2.93 -15.40
N GLN A 186 32.38 -3.92 -14.59
CA GLN A 186 32.73 -5.31 -14.85
C GLN A 186 31.78 -5.95 -15.88
N SER A 187 30.50 -5.74 -15.75
CA SER A 187 29.50 -6.39 -16.59
C SER A 187 28.86 -5.47 -17.63
N GLY A 188 28.97 -4.16 -17.48
CA GLY A 188 28.27 -3.17 -18.30
C GLY A 188 26.78 -3.03 -17.99
N TRP A 189 26.23 -3.81 -17.08
CA TRP A 189 24.83 -3.73 -16.71
C TRP A 189 24.51 -2.46 -15.94
N LEU A 190 23.27 -1.98 -16.11
CA LEU A 190 22.72 -0.92 -15.30
C LEU A 190 22.60 -1.39 -13.84
N GLU A 191 23.14 -0.61 -12.91
CA GLU A 191 22.95 -0.87 -11.47
C GLU A 191 21.76 -0.08 -10.93
N LYS A 192 21.53 1.13 -11.39
CA LYS A 192 20.37 1.95 -11.06
C LYS A 192 20.24 3.14 -11.99
N MET A 193 19.01 3.61 -12.15
CA MET A 193 18.68 4.78 -12.95
C MET A 193 17.45 5.49 -12.38
N LEU A 194 17.49 6.81 -12.41
CA LEU A 194 16.31 7.63 -12.35
C LEU A 194 16.38 8.70 -13.43
N MET A 195 15.30 8.90 -14.13
CA MET A 195 15.17 9.87 -15.21
C MET A 195 13.83 10.60 -15.11
N VAL A 196 13.85 11.90 -15.35
CA VAL A 196 12.65 12.75 -15.45
C VAL A 196 12.68 13.43 -16.82
N ALA A 197 11.56 13.36 -17.53
CA ALA A 197 11.35 14.05 -18.79
C ALA A 197 10.09 14.92 -18.70
N ASP A 198 10.15 16.12 -19.28
CA ASP A 198 9.04 17.05 -19.40
C ASP A 198 8.97 17.50 -20.85
N LEU A 199 8.04 16.93 -21.62
CA LEU A 199 7.98 17.02 -23.07
C LEU A 199 6.67 17.66 -23.54
N PRO A 200 6.68 18.42 -24.66
CA PRO A 200 5.47 18.83 -25.31
C PRO A 200 4.72 17.60 -25.85
N PHE A 201 3.43 17.72 -25.90
CA PHE A 201 2.53 16.69 -26.42
C PHE A 201 1.54 17.33 -27.38
N GLU A 202 1.41 16.75 -28.54
CA GLU A 202 0.40 17.15 -29.51
C GLU A 202 -0.20 15.89 -30.15
N GLN A 203 -1.47 15.63 -29.89
CA GLN A 203 -2.17 14.47 -30.43
C GLN A 203 -3.66 14.83 -30.66
N TYR A 204 -4.18 14.42 -31.81
CA TYR A 204 -5.59 14.64 -32.19
C TYR A 204 -6.03 16.11 -32.14
N GLY A 205 -5.11 17.05 -32.37
CA GLY A 205 -5.40 18.50 -32.32
C GLY A 205 -5.43 19.10 -30.91
N TYR A 206 -5.06 18.36 -29.88
CA TYR A 206 -4.86 18.85 -28.52
C TYR A 206 -3.36 19.00 -28.24
N ALA A 207 -3.00 20.16 -27.71
CA ALA A 207 -1.66 20.45 -27.26
C ALA A 207 -1.57 20.32 -25.74
N GLY A 208 -0.43 19.89 -25.23
CA GLY A 208 -0.25 19.72 -23.80
C GLY A 208 1.21 19.40 -23.43
N ARG A 209 1.38 18.86 -22.24
CA ARG A 209 2.69 18.40 -21.74
C ARG A 209 2.59 17.03 -21.11
N VAL A 210 3.60 16.23 -21.35
CA VAL A 210 3.81 14.93 -20.69
C VAL A 210 5.03 15.06 -19.80
N ARG A 211 4.84 14.85 -18.49
CA ARG A 211 5.89 14.77 -17.51
C ARG A 211 6.00 13.36 -17.01
N SER A 212 7.14 12.72 -17.21
CA SER A 212 7.36 11.33 -16.82
C SER A 212 8.59 11.18 -15.94
N GLN A 213 8.48 10.37 -14.89
CA GLN A 213 9.58 9.91 -14.05
C GLN A 213 9.73 8.40 -14.21
N VAL A 214 10.93 7.94 -14.48
CA VAL A 214 11.24 6.53 -14.62
C VAL A 214 12.37 6.16 -13.67
N VAL A 215 12.14 5.15 -12.85
CA VAL A 215 13.15 4.56 -11.95
C VAL A 215 13.36 3.11 -12.35
N MET A 216 14.60 2.66 -12.42
CA MET A 216 14.94 1.29 -12.72
C MET A 216 16.14 0.86 -11.85
N VAL A 217 15.97 -0.26 -11.14
CA VAL A 217 16.97 -0.85 -10.26
C VAL A 217 16.97 -2.37 -10.41
N PRO A 218 18.06 -3.08 -10.05
CA PRO A 218 18.05 -4.54 -10.04
C PRO A 218 16.92 -5.12 -9.20
N ASP A 219 16.38 -6.24 -9.65
CA ASP A 219 15.44 -7.06 -8.91
C ASP A 219 16.20 -7.85 -7.82
N SER A 220 16.53 -7.18 -6.73
CA SER A 220 17.25 -7.75 -5.60
C SER A 220 16.57 -7.40 -4.29
N GLU A 221 16.86 -8.14 -3.23
CA GLU A 221 16.34 -7.88 -1.89
C GLU A 221 16.65 -6.46 -1.39
N MET A 222 17.75 -5.87 -1.86
CA MET A 222 18.15 -4.50 -1.50
C MET A 222 17.12 -3.46 -1.92
N TYR A 223 16.42 -3.67 -3.02
CA TYR A 223 15.39 -2.76 -3.56
C TYR A 223 13.96 -3.27 -3.39
N GLY A 224 13.73 -4.28 -2.56
CA GLY A 224 12.45 -4.96 -2.44
C GLY A 224 11.25 -4.09 -2.07
N SER A 225 11.49 -2.89 -1.52
CA SER A 225 10.42 -1.93 -1.16
C SER A 225 10.26 -0.76 -2.13
N LEU A 226 10.99 -0.75 -3.27
CA LEU A 226 10.98 0.37 -4.21
C LEU A 226 9.57 0.74 -4.68
N PHE A 227 8.74 -0.25 -5.01
CA PHE A 227 7.36 -0.01 -5.44
C PHE A 227 6.55 0.75 -4.40
N GLN A 228 6.67 0.36 -3.14
CA GLN A 228 5.97 1.02 -2.04
C GLN A 228 6.53 2.42 -1.78
N GLN A 229 7.83 2.57 -1.74
CA GLN A 229 8.47 3.83 -1.38
C GLN A 229 8.26 4.94 -2.40
N LEU A 230 8.22 4.61 -3.69
CA LEU A 230 7.95 5.57 -4.75
C LEU A 230 6.45 5.84 -4.94
N GLU A 231 5.57 4.94 -4.48
CA GLU A 231 4.12 5.12 -4.56
C GLU A 231 3.61 6.13 -3.52
N TYR A 232 4.21 6.13 -2.34
CA TYR A 232 3.85 7.05 -1.27
C TYR A 232 4.78 8.27 -1.31
N ASN A 233 4.22 9.44 -1.61
CA ASN A 233 4.86 10.72 -1.33
C ASN A 233 4.99 10.85 0.19
N TYR A 234 6.09 10.36 0.74
CA TYR A 234 6.37 10.51 2.16
C TYR A 234 6.69 11.98 2.46
N GLN A 235 5.67 12.76 2.76
CA GLN A 235 5.85 13.89 3.65
C GLN A 235 6.20 13.29 5.01
N ARG A 236 7.49 13.13 5.26
CA ARG A 236 7.97 12.61 6.53
C ARG A 236 7.74 13.68 7.59
N PRO A 237 6.86 13.44 8.59
CA PRO A 237 6.50 14.45 9.56
C PRO A 237 7.73 14.85 10.37
N VAL A 238 7.80 16.14 10.72
CA VAL A 238 8.70 16.62 11.77
C VAL A 238 8.01 16.31 13.09
N TYR A 239 8.69 15.60 13.98
CA TYR A 239 8.14 15.22 15.28
C TYR A 239 9.16 15.36 16.42
N GLU A 240 8.67 15.57 17.63
CA GLU A 240 9.51 15.53 18.83
C GLU A 240 9.82 14.07 19.17
N TYR A 241 11.10 13.76 19.31
CA TYR A 241 11.54 12.40 19.61
C TYR A 241 11.22 12.02 21.05
N THR A 242 10.58 10.89 21.21
CA THR A 242 10.41 10.18 22.47
C THR A 242 10.93 8.75 22.32
N THR A 243 11.59 8.23 23.35
CA THR A 243 12.12 6.87 23.29
C THR A 243 10.96 5.85 23.15
N PRO A 244 10.93 5.01 22.10
CA PRO A 244 9.90 3.99 21.95
C PRO A 244 9.86 3.02 23.14
N PRO A 245 8.68 2.80 23.78
CA PRO A 245 8.58 1.94 24.98
C PRO A 245 9.04 0.49 24.74
N GLU A 246 8.75 -0.06 23.60
CA GLU A 246 9.12 -1.42 23.22
C GLU A 246 10.63 -1.64 23.08
N LEU A 247 11.39 -0.57 22.92
CA LEU A 247 12.84 -0.60 22.87
C LEU A 247 13.50 -0.27 24.23
N ALA A 248 12.71 -0.02 25.27
CA ALA A 248 13.23 0.34 26.58
C ALA A 248 14.03 -0.80 27.27
N SER A 249 13.78 -2.06 26.90
CA SER A 249 14.39 -3.26 27.49
C SER A 249 15.50 -3.89 26.63
N VAL A 250 16.15 -3.13 25.76
CA VAL A 250 17.14 -3.63 24.78
C VAL A 250 18.35 -4.35 25.40
N THR A 251 18.59 -4.23 26.70
CA THR A 251 19.86 -4.63 27.33
C THR A 251 20.02 -6.10 27.71
N THR A 252 18.98 -6.95 27.62
CA THR A 252 19.07 -8.35 28.11
C THR A 252 18.22 -9.32 27.29
N MET A 253 18.48 -9.41 25.97
CA MET A 253 17.78 -10.41 25.18
C MET A 253 18.37 -11.80 25.43
N GLN A 254 17.55 -12.73 25.93
CA GLN A 254 17.89 -14.11 26.02
C GLN A 254 17.96 -14.76 24.63
N PRO A 255 18.90 -15.70 24.42
CA PRO A 255 18.93 -16.46 23.17
C PRO A 255 17.58 -17.16 22.94
N LEU A 256 17.07 -17.05 21.73
CA LEU A 256 15.79 -17.66 21.35
C LEU A 256 15.96 -19.19 21.24
N THR A 257 14.99 -19.90 21.75
CA THR A 257 14.84 -21.32 21.48
C THR A 257 14.24 -21.57 20.09
N ARG A 258 14.48 -22.76 19.53
CA ARG A 258 13.86 -23.16 18.27
C ARG A 258 12.32 -23.07 18.33
N GLN A 259 11.71 -23.41 19.48
CA GLN A 259 10.27 -23.38 19.67
C GLN A 259 9.69 -21.96 19.63
N GLN A 260 10.43 -20.97 20.11
CA GLN A 260 10.00 -19.56 20.00
C GLN A 260 10.10 -19.03 18.57
N VAL A 261 11.09 -19.49 17.80
CA VAL A 261 11.26 -19.12 16.40
C VAL A 261 10.26 -19.84 15.50
N PHE A 262 10.09 -21.13 15.72
CA PHE A 262 9.22 -22.00 14.96
C PHE A 262 8.21 -22.71 15.88
N PRO A 263 7.23 -21.96 16.43
CA PRO A 263 6.22 -22.55 17.31
C PRO A 263 5.27 -23.49 16.56
N TRP A 264 5.12 -23.26 15.25
CA TRP A 264 4.19 -23.99 14.39
C TRP A 264 4.89 -24.56 13.15
N PRO A 265 4.47 -25.72 12.64
CA PRO A 265 4.94 -26.25 11.35
C PRO A 265 4.25 -25.59 10.15
N GLN A 266 3.23 -24.78 10.39
CA GLN A 266 2.36 -24.18 9.37
C GLN A 266 2.27 -22.68 9.53
N GLY A 267 2.05 -21.99 8.40
CA GLY A 267 1.62 -20.62 8.28
C GLY A 267 0.37 -20.53 7.39
N TYR A 268 -0.01 -19.35 7.00
CA TYR A 268 -1.13 -19.16 6.08
C TYR A 268 -0.74 -18.24 4.92
N PHE A 269 -1.53 -18.33 3.83
CA PHE A 269 -1.44 -17.40 2.73
C PHE A 269 -2.80 -16.78 2.41
N VAL A 270 -2.75 -15.60 1.81
CA VAL A 270 -3.91 -14.85 1.32
C VAL A 270 -3.66 -14.48 -0.12
N LEU A 271 -4.65 -14.72 -0.97
CA LEU A 271 -4.65 -14.31 -2.36
C LEU A 271 -5.40 -12.98 -2.48
N ASN A 272 -4.69 -11.94 -2.88
CA ASN A 272 -5.27 -10.63 -3.16
C ASN A 272 -4.89 -10.24 -4.59
N ASP A 273 -5.81 -10.34 -5.52
CA ASP A 273 -5.64 -9.97 -6.94
C ASP A 273 -4.28 -10.40 -7.55
N ASP A 274 -3.25 -9.57 -7.38
CA ASP A 274 -1.90 -9.72 -7.93
C ASP A 274 -0.83 -10.04 -6.88
N LEU A 275 -1.23 -10.20 -5.63
CA LEU A 275 -0.35 -10.50 -4.50
C LEU A 275 -0.75 -11.79 -3.82
N LEU A 276 0.23 -12.66 -3.69
CA LEU A 276 0.12 -13.84 -2.84
C LEU A 276 0.91 -13.55 -1.55
N GLY A 277 0.18 -13.15 -0.51
CA GLY A 277 0.78 -12.87 0.79
C GLY A 277 0.94 -14.14 1.62
N VAL A 278 2.17 -14.48 2.03
CA VAL A 278 2.43 -15.55 3.00
C VAL A 278 2.73 -14.95 4.36
N ASN A 279 2.16 -15.53 5.41
CA ASN A 279 2.30 -15.06 6.78
C ASN A 279 2.69 -16.22 7.69
N TYR A 280 3.69 -15.99 8.54
CA TYR A 280 4.15 -16.94 9.53
C TYR A 280 4.21 -16.31 10.92
N GLN A 281 3.49 -16.88 11.88
CA GLN A 281 3.45 -16.43 13.27
C GLN A 281 4.62 -17.03 14.05
N HIS A 282 5.24 -16.23 14.92
CA HIS A 282 6.38 -16.62 15.73
C HIS A 282 6.38 -15.87 17.07
N ASP A 283 7.25 -16.24 17.99
CA ASP A 283 7.36 -15.63 19.31
C ASP A 283 8.71 -14.92 19.52
N PHE A 284 9.12 -14.10 18.57
CA PHE A 284 10.30 -13.25 18.73
C PHE A 284 10.07 -11.84 18.21
N SER A 285 10.82 -10.88 18.74
CA SER A 285 10.78 -9.50 18.26
C SER A 285 11.62 -9.37 16.99
N ALA A 286 10.92 -9.22 15.87
CA ALA A 286 11.55 -9.05 14.58
C ALA A 286 12.44 -7.78 14.56
N GLY A 287 13.57 -7.87 13.89
CA GLY A 287 14.55 -6.80 13.86
C GLY A 287 15.44 -6.73 15.09
N GLN A 288 14.91 -6.94 16.29
CA GLN A 288 15.72 -6.88 17.53
C GLN A 288 16.39 -8.22 17.86
N GLN A 289 15.63 -9.31 17.83
CA GLN A 289 16.11 -10.64 18.19
C GLN A 289 16.55 -11.46 16.98
N GLY A 290 16.10 -11.11 15.79
CA GLY A 290 16.44 -11.80 14.56
C GLY A 290 15.51 -11.51 13.41
N ARG A 291 15.75 -12.20 12.29
CA ARG A 291 14.89 -12.17 11.11
C ARG A 291 14.70 -13.55 10.52
N LEU A 292 13.58 -13.78 9.87
CA LEU A 292 13.34 -14.93 9.01
C LEU A 292 13.68 -14.60 7.56
N LYS A 293 14.14 -15.60 6.83
CA LYS A 293 14.25 -15.61 5.38
C LYS A 293 13.51 -16.83 4.83
N LEU A 294 12.59 -16.63 3.89
CA LEU A 294 11.91 -17.72 3.19
C LEU A 294 12.58 -17.97 1.85
N THR A 295 12.90 -19.23 1.59
CA THR A 295 13.55 -19.67 0.34
C THR A 295 12.81 -20.87 -0.24
N ALA A 296 13.10 -21.23 -1.50
CA ALA A 296 12.56 -22.42 -2.17
C ALA A 296 11.02 -22.52 -2.09
N ILE A 297 10.33 -21.39 -2.32
CA ILE A 297 8.87 -21.35 -2.26
C ILE A 297 8.29 -22.14 -3.43
N THR A 298 7.41 -23.09 -3.14
CA THR A 298 6.72 -23.94 -4.11
C THR A 298 5.21 -23.96 -3.84
N ALA A 299 4.42 -24.15 -4.87
CA ALA A 299 2.96 -24.26 -4.79
C ALA A 299 2.49 -25.66 -5.18
N GLN A 300 1.43 -26.15 -4.53
CA GLN A 300 0.80 -27.42 -4.80
C GLN A 300 -0.72 -27.27 -4.86
N ASN A 301 -1.35 -28.07 -5.72
CA ASN A 301 -2.80 -28.21 -5.78
C ASN A 301 -3.32 -29.16 -4.68
N SER A 302 -4.64 -29.36 -4.64
CA SER A 302 -5.29 -30.27 -3.68
C SER A 302 -4.91 -31.75 -3.85
N ALA A 303 -4.38 -32.14 -5.01
CA ALA A 303 -3.86 -33.48 -5.26
C ALA A 303 -2.38 -33.64 -4.86
N GLY A 304 -1.73 -32.58 -4.38
CA GLY A 304 -0.30 -32.54 -4.03
C GLY A 304 0.63 -32.42 -5.23
N GLU A 305 0.11 -32.10 -6.41
CA GLU A 305 0.90 -31.88 -7.62
C GLU A 305 1.48 -30.48 -7.61
N LEU A 306 2.74 -30.34 -8.05
CA LEU A 306 3.40 -29.04 -8.16
C LEU A 306 2.73 -28.16 -9.21
N ILE A 307 2.37 -26.96 -8.81
CA ILE A 307 1.91 -25.91 -9.71
C ILE A 307 3.13 -25.06 -10.08
N PRO A 308 3.40 -24.87 -11.38
CA PRO A 308 4.58 -24.12 -11.83
C PRO A 308 4.35 -22.61 -11.71
N LEU A 309 4.14 -22.08 -10.51
CA LEU A 309 3.97 -20.64 -10.29
C LEU A 309 5.32 -19.92 -10.38
N GLN A 310 5.38 -18.87 -11.17
CA GLN A 310 6.48 -17.92 -11.16
C GLN A 310 6.23 -16.87 -10.08
N LEU A 311 6.70 -17.16 -8.88
CA LEU A 311 6.58 -16.27 -7.75
C LEU A 311 7.84 -15.42 -7.65
N ARG A 312 7.68 -14.10 -7.68
CA ARG A 312 8.74 -13.14 -7.40
C ARG A 312 8.63 -12.69 -5.95
N SER A 313 9.60 -13.08 -5.17
CA SER A 313 9.70 -12.73 -3.76
C SER A 313 10.04 -11.25 -3.61
N GLN A 314 9.20 -10.51 -2.90
CA GLN A 314 9.58 -9.25 -2.29
C GLN A 314 10.25 -9.50 -0.94
N ARG A 315 10.94 -8.49 -0.41
CA ARG A 315 11.58 -8.60 0.90
C ARG A 315 10.58 -9.05 1.96
N LEU A 316 11.00 -10.00 2.78
CA LEU A 316 10.23 -10.41 3.95
C LEU A 316 10.16 -9.26 4.94
N TYR A 317 8.95 -8.84 5.27
CA TYR A 317 8.70 -7.90 6.35
C TYR A 317 8.33 -8.66 7.60
N THR A 318 9.03 -8.37 8.68
CA THR A 318 8.66 -8.85 9.99
C THR A 318 7.91 -7.77 10.72
N TYR A 319 6.67 -8.07 11.10
CA TYR A 319 5.86 -7.19 11.95
C TYR A 319 5.80 -7.77 13.36
N SER A 320 5.89 -6.90 14.35
CA SER A 320 5.01 -7.07 15.49
C SER A 320 3.74 -6.28 15.12
N ASN A 321 2.58 -6.87 15.22
CA ASN A 321 1.35 -6.11 15.20
C ASN A 321 1.48 -4.99 16.23
N ASP A 322 1.00 -3.77 15.91
CA ASP A 322 1.02 -2.64 16.84
C ASP A 322 0.39 -2.99 18.18
N ASP A 323 -0.45 -4.02 18.21
CA ASP A 323 -1.08 -4.60 19.37
C ASP A 323 -0.15 -5.49 20.22
N GLY A 324 1.07 -5.80 19.76
CA GLY A 324 2.01 -6.67 20.49
C GLY A 324 1.62 -8.14 20.63
N PHE A 325 0.42 -8.56 20.16
CA PHE A 325 -0.11 -9.91 20.37
C PHE A 325 0.40 -10.94 19.39
N VAL A 326 0.46 -10.58 18.11
CA VAL A 326 0.89 -11.48 17.07
C VAL A 326 2.16 -10.92 16.47
N LYS A 327 3.26 -11.60 16.77
CA LYS A 327 4.51 -11.38 16.08
C LYS A 327 4.50 -12.26 14.85
N SER A 328 4.66 -11.68 13.68
CA SER A 328 4.62 -12.42 12.43
C SER A 328 5.60 -11.90 11.41
N SER A 329 6.01 -12.77 10.51
CA SER A 329 6.76 -12.42 9.32
C SER A 329 5.88 -12.59 8.10
N GLN A 330 5.79 -11.55 7.29
CA GLN A 330 4.98 -11.54 6.08
C GLN A 330 5.86 -11.29 4.85
N GLN A 331 5.62 -12.03 3.80
CA GLN A 331 6.24 -11.84 2.50
C GLN A 331 5.16 -11.79 1.43
N ASN A 332 5.20 -10.75 0.61
CA ASN A 332 4.36 -10.66 -0.57
C ASN A 332 5.12 -11.24 -1.77
N LEU A 333 4.41 -12.05 -2.54
CA LEU A 333 4.88 -12.68 -3.75
C LEU A 333 4.06 -12.11 -4.91
N LEU A 334 4.74 -11.57 -5.90
CA LEU A 334 4.08 -11.07 -7.11
C LEU A 334 3.86 -12.21 -8.09
N VAL A 335 2.67 -12.28 -8.66
CA VAL A 335 2.29 -13.31 -9.63
C VAL A 335 2.40 -12.74 -11.04
N GLY A 336 3.14 -13.42 -11.88
CA GLY A 336 3.47 -12.96 -13.23
C GLY A 336 2.49 -13.38 -14.32
N TRP A 337 2.80 -13.00 -15.56
CA TRP A 337 2.00 -13.29 -16.76
C TRP A 337 1.97 -14.78 -17.16
N ASN A 338 2.96 -15.55 -16.71
CA ASN A 338 3.07 -16.94 -17.11
C ASN A 338 2.08 -17.86 -16.42
N GLU A 339 1.29 -17.31 -15.52
CA GLU A 339 0.38 -18.06 -14.69
C GLU A 339 -1.06 -17.83 -15.14
N PRO A 340 -1.72 -18.83 -15.70
CA PRO A 340 -3.18 -18.78 -15.86
C PRO A 340 -3.83 -18.54 -14.50
N ASP A 341 -4.81 -17.63 -14.42
CA ASP A 341 -5.55 -17.35 -13.18
C ASP A 341 -6.16 -18.59 -12.55
N GLU A 342 -6.52 -19.55 -13.38
CA GLU A 342 -7.05 -20.83 -12.95
C GLU A 342 -6.04 -21.60 -12.09
N LEU A 343 -4.73 -21.51 -12.41
CA LEU A 343 -3.67 -22.12 -11.58
C LEU A 343 -3.57 -21.49 -10.20
N MET A 344 -3.74 -20.17 -10.09
CA MET A 344 -3.72 -19.49 -8.78
C MET A 344 -4.89 -19.92 -7.89
N ASN A 345 -6.08 -20.11 -8.47
CA ASN A 345 -7.25 -20.59 -7.74
C ASN A 345 -7.10 -22.05 -7.30
N ASP A 346 -6.25 -22.82 -7.96
CA ASP A 346 -5.96 -24.22 -7.62
C ASP A 346 -4.91 -24.38 -6.51
N VAL A 347 -4.26 -23.30 -6.06
CA VAL A 347 -3.27 -23.37 -5.00
C VAL A 347 -3.92 -23.80 -3.68
N ALA A 348 -3.68 -25.03 -3.29
CA ALA A 348 -4.15 -25.57 -2.02
C ALA A 348 -3.13 -25.40 -0.88
N GLN A 349 -1.85 -25.34 -1.23
CA GLN A 349 -0.75 -25.22 -0.27
C GLN A 349 0.46 -24.57 -0.92
N LEU A 350 1.18 -23.77 -0.13
CA LEU A 350 2.54 -23.35 -0.43
C LEU A 350 3.50 -24.01 0.57
N SER A 351 4.73 -24.26 0.15
CA SER A 351 5.80 -24.73 1.01
C SER A 351 7.03 -23.86 0.81
N ALA A 352 7.74 -23.56 1.91
CA ALA A 352 8.99 -22.81 1.87
C ALA A 352 9.97 -23.33 2.91
N ASP A 353 11.26 -23.15 2.66
CA ASP A 353 12.29 -23.32 3.67
C ASP A 353 12.50 -21.99 4.39
N ALA A 354 12.28 -21.99 5.70
CA ALA A 354 12.48 -20.84 6.56
C ALA A 354 13.82 -20.94 7.27
N GLU A 355 14.60 -19.88 7.18
CA GLU A 355 15.90 -19.72 7.83
C GLU A 355 15.83 -18.59 8.84
N PHE A 356 16.21 -18.85 10.08
CA PHE A 356 16.26 -17.82 11.13
C PHE A 356 17.70 -17.35 11.34
N TYR A 357 17.90 -16.06 11.22
CA TYR A 357 19.16 -15.37 11.48
C TYR A 357 19.04 -14.58 12.79
N PRO A 358 19.69 -15.00 13.89
CA PRO A 358 19.67 -14.25 15.13
C PRO A 358 20.36 -12.90 14.96
N ALA A 359 19.93 -11.93 15.73
CA ALA A 359 20.54 -10.61 15.81
C ALA A 359 21.26 -10.43 17.14
N GLU A 360 22.40 -9.78 17.11
CA GLU A 360 23.08 -9.20 18.26
C GLU A 360 22.85 -7.68 18.22
N LEU A 361 22.61 -7.11 19.39
CA LEU A 361 22.48 -5.66 19.50
C LEU A 361 23.83 -5.03 19.71
N THR A 362 24.13 -4.03 18.89
CA THR A 362 25.30 -3.19 19.06
C THR A 362 24.88 -1.76 19.36
N ALA A 363 25.66 -1.07 20.21
CA ALA A 363 25.44 0.32 20.59
C ALA A 363 26.62 1.18 20.09
N LEU A 364 26.34 2.09 19.17
CA LEU A 364 27.32 3.05 18.67
C LEU A 364 27.15 4.37 19.43
N ARG A 365 28.22 4.82 20.06
CA ARG A 365 28.26 6.06 20.84
C ARG A 365 29.01 7.11 20.06
N ILE A 366 28.37 8.23 19.82
CA ILE A 366 28.93 9.35 19.08
C ILE A 366 28.80 10.65 19.89
N LYS A 367 29.88 11.41 19.95
CA LYS A 367 29.88 12.70 20.65
C LYS A 367 29.71 13.80 19.64
N PRO A 368 28.60 14.56 19.67
CA PRO A 368 28.40 15.68 18.77
C PRO A 368 29.52 16.69 18.88
N ASP A 369 30.09 17.11 17.75
CA ASP A 369 31.07 18.19 17.65
C ASP A 369 30.46 19.34 16.86
N PRO A 370 30.37 20.57 17.42
CA PRO A 370 29.75 21.69 16.73
C PRO A 370 30.54 22.20 15.52
N ALA A 371 31.81 21.83 15.39
CA ALA A 371 32.69 22.30 14.34
C ALA A 371 33.04 21.23 13.31
N ASN A 372 32.97 19.96 13.70
CA ASN A 372 33.48 18.86 12.86
C ASN A 372 32.47 17.73 12.68
N THR A 373 32.60 17.04 11.56
CA THR A 373 31.94 15.76 11.36
C THR A 373 32.63 14.70 12.20
N VAL A 374 31.85 13.92 12.93
CA VAL A 374 32.32 12.77 13.72
C VAL A 374 31.81 11.49 13.10
N THR A 375 32.70 10.50 12.94
CA THR A 375 32.36 9.19 12.41
C THR A 375 32.77 8.09 13.38
N VAL A 376 31.87 7.13 13.58
CA VAL A 376 32.09 5.92 14.40
C VAL A 376 31.70 4.71 13.56
N SER A 377 32.49 3.63 13.63
CA SER A 377 32.21 2.39 12.89
C SER A 377 32.30 1.19 13.80
N GLU A 378 31.43 0.20 13.55
CA GLU A 378 31.44 -1.11 14.15
C GLU A 378 31.28 -2.16 13.04
N GLY A 379 32.36 -2.87 12.72
CA GLY A 379 32.41 -3.71 11.53
C GLY A 379 32.19 -2.89 10.26
N GLU A 380 31.19 -3.27 9.47
CA GLU A 380 30.80 -2.55 8.25
C GLU A 380 29.74 -1.45 8.49
N LEU A 381 29.20 -1.37 9.71
CA LEU A 381 28.28 -0.30 10.07
C LEU A 381 29.03 0.97 10.38
N THR A 382 28.72 2.04 9.70
CA THR A 382 29.31 3.37 9.89
C THR A 382 28.24 4.39 10.18
N VAL A 383 28.45 5.16 11.24
CA VAL A 383 27.60 6.26 11.66
C VAL A 383 28.37 7.56 11.60
N THR A 384 27.83 8.53 10.90
CA THR A 384 28.43 9.85 10.73
C THR A 384 27.44 10.90 11.23
N LEU A 385 27.90 11.77 12.12
CA LEU A 385 27.15 12.90 12.66
C LEU A 385 27.85 14.20 12.26
N SER A 386 27.19 15.02 11.45
CA SER A 386 27.73 16.27 10.93
C SER A 386 26.89 17.46 11.41
N PRO A 387 27.50 18.57 11.89
CA PRO A 387 26.75 19.80 12.14
C PRO A 387 26.17 20.34 10.83
N VAL A 388 24.95 20.86 10.87
CA VAL A 388 24.33 21.48 9.69
C VAL A 388 24.77 22.94 9.64
N PRO A 389 25.42 23.41 8.56
CA PRO A 389 25.87 24.78 8.42
C PRO A 389 24.74 25.78 8.70
N ASP A 390 25.06 26.88 9.37
CA ASP A 390 24.16 28.00 9.68
C ASP A 390 22.92 27.65 10.54
N LYS A 391 22.83 26.40 11.05
CA LYS A 391 21.75 25.96 11.93
C LYS A 391 22.32 25.49 13.27
N PRO A 392 22.33 26.36 14.32
CA PRO A 392 22.84 25.97 15.61
C PRO A 392 22.07 24.80 16.20
N GLN A 393 22.78 23.93 16.93
CA GLN A 393 22.20 22.72 17.58
C GLN A 393 21.55 21.74 16.63
N THR A 394 21.79 21.86 15.31
CA THR A 394 21.24 20.99 14.30
C THR A 394 22.33 20.08 13.71
N TYR A 395 22.07 18.78 13.69
CA TYR A 395 23.01 17.78 13.23
C TYR A 395 22.35 16.84 12.22
N LYS A 396 23.09 16.47 11.20
CA LYS A 396 22.74 15.44 10.23
C LYS A 396 23.42 14.14 10.66
N LEU A 397 22.60 13.14 10.98
CA LEU A 397 23.03 11.76 11.16
C LEU A 397 22.93 11.03 9.83
N THR A 398 23.97 10.32 9.45
CA THR A 398 23.99 9.40 8.32
C THR A 398 24.47 8.04 8.81
N VAL A 399 23.72 6.98 8.50
CA VAL A 399 24.07 5.60 8.86
C VAL A 399 24.23 4.80 7.57
N SER A 400 25.38 4.13 7.41
CA SER A 400 25.66 3.25 6.30
C SER A 400 26.08 1.88 6.79
N GLY A 401 25.71 0.84 6.04
CA GLY A 401 26.03 -0.55 6.34
C GLY A 401 25.38 -1.47 5.32
N ASN A 402 25.77 -2.73 5.32
CA ASN A 402 25.18 -3.73 4.44
C ASN A 402 23.85 -4.28 5.01
N GLU A 403 23.23 -5.23 4.31
CA GLU A 403 21.96 -5.87 4.72
C GLU A 403 22.01 -6.64 6.03
N ARG A 404 23.20 -6.85 6.61
CA ARG A 404 23.35 -7.46 7.93
C ARG A 404 23.02 -6.53 9.08
N TYR A 405 22.86 -5.25 8.83
CA TYR A 405 22.60 -4.25 9.85
C TYR A 405 21.20 -3.67 9.68
N GLN A 406 20.50 -3.53 10.81
CA GLN A 406 19.24 -2.81 10.89
C GLN A 406 19.32 -1.78 12.01
N LEU A 407 19.27 -0.51 11.67
CA LEU A 407 19.20 0.55 12.66
C LEU A 407 17.86 0.45 13.39
N LEU A 408 17.92 0.46 14.72
CA LEU A 408 16.74 0.60 15.56
C LEU A 408 16.46 2.09 15.73
N GLN A 409 15.18 2.49 15.67
CA GLN A 409 14.79 3.90 15.84
C GLN A 409 14.84 4.33 17.32
N ARG A 410 15.95 4.02 17.97
CA ARG A 410 16.24 4.42 19.34
C ARG A 410 17.53 5.22 19.41
N TYR A 411 17.44 6.42 19.99
CA TYR A 411 18.51 7.40 20.05
C TYR A 411 18.61 7.93 21.49
N ASP A 412 19.36 7.23 22.37
CA ASP A 412 19.52 7.68 23.75
C ASP A 412 20.33 8.98 23.76
N GLY A 413 19.82 9.99 24.43
CA GLY A 413 20.36 11.35 24.44
C GLY A 413 19.68 12.31 23.44
N ALA A 414 18.74 11.84 22.64
CA ALA A 414 17.98 12.66 21.71
C ALA A 414 16.58 13.04 22.21
N GLU A 415 16.21 12.66 23.43
CA GLU A 415 14.89 12.94 23.99
C GLU A 415 14.53 14.42 23.90
N GLY A 416 13.36 14.70 23.34
CA GLY A 416 12.87 16.07 23.13
C GLY A 416 13.52 16.80 21.95
N ALA A 417 14.42 16.16 21.18
CA ALA A 417 14.90 16.73 19.93
C ALA A 417 13.80 16.68 18.86
N MET A 418 13.75 17.71 18.03
CA MET A 418 12.93 17.65 16.82
C MET A 418 13.64 16.80 15.78
N ILE A 419 13.00 15.71 15.35
CA ILE A 419 13.49 14.87 14.27
C ILE A 419 12.80 15.27 12.98
N SER A 420 13.63 15.46 11.96
CA SER A 420 13.19 15.63 10.58
C SER A 420 14.07 14.80 9.66
N TYR A 421 13.56 14.56 8.48
CA TYR A 421 14.35 13.96 7.42
C TYR A 421 14.80 15.05 6.47
N PRO A 422 16.02 14.98 5.94
CA PRO A 422 16.48 15.99 4.99
C PRO A 422 15.53 16.01 3.81
N GLY A 423 15.08 17.19 3.41
CA GLY A 423 14.54 17.41 2.08
C GLY A 423 15.63 17.10 1.04
N ALA A 424 15.26 17.05 -0.23
CA ALA A 424 16.18 16.74 -1.31
C ALA A 424 17.47 17.57 -1.19
N GLN A 425 18.59 16.86 -1.01
CA GLN A 425 19.93 17.46 -1.03
C GLN A 425 20.51 17.51 -2.43
N PHE A 426 19.77 16.92 -3.36
CA PHE A 426 20.18 16.79 -4.74
C PHE A 426 20.18 18.17 -5.44
N SER A 427 21.36 18.57 -5.90
CA SER A 427 21.56 19.78 -6.70
C SER A 427 21.32 19.47 -8.18
N GLY A 428 20.06 19.28 -8.56
CA GLY A 428 19.63 19.14 -9.94
C GLY A 428 19.14 20.46 -10.53
N PRO A 429 18.69 20.43 -11.79
CA PRO A 429 18.08 21.60 -12.42
C PRO A 429 16.86 22.10 -11.65
N ASP A 430 16.67 23.43 -11.66
CA ASP A 430 15.60 24.07 -10.90
C ASP A 430 14.18 23.67 -11.34
N TRP A 431 14.03 23.16 -12.56
CA TRP A 431 12.75 22.71 -13.09
C TRP A 431 12.26 21.38 -12.52
N LEU A 432 13.12 20.60 -11.82
CA LEU A 432 12.71 19.41 -11.10
C LEU A 432 11.87 19.78 -9.86
N THR A 433 10.80 19.05 -9.63
CA THR A 433 10.01 19.17 -8.41
C THR A 433 10.79 18.66 -7.20
N GLU A 434 10.33 19.02 -5.99
CA GLU A 434 10.92 18.52 -4.76
C GLU A 434 10.82 16.99 -4.66
N ASP A 435 9.69 16.41 -5.04
CA ASP A 435 9.48 14.95 -5.05
C ASP A 435 10.44 14.24 -6.01
N GLU A 436 10.70 14.80 -7.18
CA GLU A 436 11.65 14.23 -8.15
C GLU A 436 13.08 14.30 -7.64
N ARG A 437 13.46 15.38 -6.96
CA ARG A 437 14.77 15.52 -6.30
C ARG A 437 14.92 14.53 -5.15
N ASN A 438 13.87 14.37 -4.33
CA ASN A 438 13.85 13.37 -3.24
C ASN A 438 14.00 11.95 -3.80
N ALA A 439 13.33 11.64 -4.92
CA ALA A 439 13.46 10.35 -5.58
C ALA A 439 14.89 10.12 -6.13
N LEU A 440 15.52 11.16 -6.69
CA LEU A 440 16.93 11.10 -7.14
C LEU A 440 17.86 10.83 -5.96
N ASP A 441 17.71 11.53 -4.85
CA ASP A 441 18.52 11.30 -3.65
C ASP A 441 18.34 9.87 -3.12
N LEU A 442 17.10 9.38 -3.12
CA LEU A 442 16.77 8.02 -2.67
C LEU A 442 17.42 6.96 -3.55
N VAL A 443 17.24 7.06 -4.87
CA VAL A 443 17.71 6.05 -5.82
C VAL A 443 19.23 6.10 -6.00
N MET A 444 19.82 7.29 -6.00
CA MET A 444 21.26 7.49 -6.24
C MET A 444 22.12 7.34 -4.99
N ALA A 445 21.53 7.22 -3.79
CA ALA A 445 22.29 6.93 -2.58
C ALA A 445 23.22 5.73 -2.79
N PRO A 446 24.45 5.73 -2.24
CA PRO A 446 25.43 4.64 -2.39
C PRO A 446 24.83 3.28 -2.01
N HIS A 447 24.06 3.24 -0.95
CA HIS A 447 23.23 2.11 -0.57
C HIS A 447 21.78 2.58 -0.46
N TYR A 448 20.87 1.89 -1.08
CA TYR A 448 19.44 2.25 -1.07
C TYR A 448 18.88 2.45 0.36
N ASN A 449 19.35 1.63 1.31
CA ASN A 449 18.99 1.76 2.71
C ASN A 449 19.58 3.02 3.37
N ASP A 450 20.65 3.59 2.84
CA ASP A 450 21.32 4.76 3.44
C ASP A 450 20.49 6.02 3.30
N ALA A 451 19.74 6.16 2.21
CA ALA A 451 18.81 7.29 2.04
C ALA A 451 17.70 7.30 3.10
N GLN A 452 17.32 6.13 3.63
CA GLN A 452 16.36 6.00 4.73
C GLN A 452 16.99 6.25 6.09
N ASN A 453 18.30 6.12 6.19
CA ASN A 453 19.06 6.23 7.43
C ASN A 453 19.68 7.63 7.60
N VAL A 454 19.19 8.62 6.90
CA VAL A 454 19.56 10.03 7.12
C VAL A 454 18.51 10.70 7.99
N THR A 455 18.93 11.22 9.14
CA THR A 455 18.06 11.87 10.11
C THR A 455 18.66 13.24 10.49
N ILE A 456 17.82 14.27 10.54
CA ILE A 456 18.21 15.58 11.06
C ILE A 456 17.69 15.70 12.49
N PHE A 457 18.58 15.94 13.42
CA PHE A 457 18.25 16.25 14.80
C PHE A 457 18.40 17.76 15.03
N GLN A 458 17.36 18.40 15.50
CA GLN A 458 17.43 19.73 16.08
C GLN A 458 17.27 19.60 17.60
N PHE A 459 18.39 19.64 18.31
CA PHE A 459 18.40 19.48 19.75
C PHE A 459 17.95 20.77 20.44
N LYS A 460 17.18 20.65 21.53
CA LYS A 460 16.97 21.77 22.47
C LYS A 460 18.27 22.11 23.22
N GLN A 461 19.02 21.06 23.57
CA GLN A 461 20.37 21.13 24.11
C GLN A 461 21.17 19.96 23.52
N VAL A 462 22.33 20.27 22.93
CA VAL A 462 23.19 19.24 22.36
C VAL A 462 23.63 18.25 23.45
N PRO A 463 23.37 16.94 23.31
CA PRO A 463 23.77 15.96 24.31
C PRO A 463 25.30 15.80 24.34
N ALA A 464 25.83 15.41 25.49
CA ALA A 464 27.26 15.10 25.62
C ALA A 464 27.66 13.86 24.80
N GLU A 465 26.72 12.95 24.62
CA GLU A 465 26.86 11.71 23.84
C GLU A 465 25.48 11.31 23.29
N LEU A 466 25.43 10.86 22.05
CA LEU A 466 24.28 10.25 21.42
C LEU A 466 24.58 8.76 21.23
N THR A 467 23.68 7.88 21.71
CA THR A 467 23.82 6.44 21.53
C THR A 467 22.76 5.94 20.56
N LEU A 468 23.20 5.25 19.50
CA LEU A 468 22.35 4.57 18.52
C LEU A 468 22.44 3.06 18.75
N TYR A 469 21.36 2.40 18.44
CA TYR A 469 21.31 0.93 18.51
C TYR A 469 21.07 0.33 17.12
N ALA A 470 21.81 -0.72 16.81
CA ALA A 470 21.62 -1.49 15.60
C ALA A 470 21.61 -3.00 15.92
N SER A 471 20.81 -3.72 15.18
CA SER A 471 20.84 -5.18 15.15
C SER A 471 21.83 -5.64 14.09
N VAL A 472 22.70 -6.57 14.48
CA VAL A 472 23.68 -7.21 13.59
C VAL A 472 23.25 -8.65 13.40
N TYR A 473 22.79 -9.00 12.21
CA TYR A 473 22.35 -10.35 11.88
C TYR A 473 23.53 -11.29 11.64
N ALA A 474 23.42 -12.51 12.12
CA ALA A 474 24.44 -13.54 11.89
C ALA A 474 24.61 -13.86 10.39
N ASP A 475 25.81 -14.27 10.00
CA ASP A 475 26.11 -14.67 8.61
C ASP A 475 25.42 -15.99 8.21
N LYS A 476 25.09 -16.81 9.18
CA LYS A 476 24.49 -18.14 8.95
C LYS A 476 23.24 -18.30 9.79
N PRO A 477 22.22 -18.96 9.24
CA PRO A 477 21.03 -19.24 10.01
C PRO A 477 21.32 -20.16 11.20
N LEU A 478 20.77 -19.78 12.35
CA LEU A 478 20.83 -20.61 13.57
C LEU A 478 19.86 -21.80 13.50
N TYR A 479 18.66 -21.55 12.96
CA TYR A 479 17.61 -22.56 12.81
C TYR A 479 17.07 -22.56 11.39
N ARG A 480 16.66 -23.76 10.96
CA ARG A 480 15.99 -23.98 9.67
C ARG A 480 14.77 -24.87 9.86
N GLN A 481 13.70 -24.58 9.14
CA GLN A 481 12.49 -25.38 9.16
C GLN A 481 11.75 -25.23 7.81
N SER A 482 11.25 -26.35 7.30
CA SER A 482 10.28 -26.31 6.20
C SER A 482 8.91 -25.95 6.77
N ILE A 483 8.26 -24.95 6.18
CA ILE A 483 6.95 -24.44 6.61
C ILE A 483 5.96 -24.67 5.48
N GLN A 484 4.77 -25.16 5.83
CA GLN A 484 3.62 -25.24 4.96
C GLN A 484 2.71 -24.03 5.20
N PHE A 485 2.28 -23.39 4.13
CA PHE A 485 1.31 -22.30 4.20
C PHE A 485 -0.01 -22.79 3.61
N LEU A 486 -1.07 -22.72 4.39
CA LEU A 486 -2.42 -23.09 4.00
C LEU A 486 -3.23 -21.85 3.63
N PRO A 487 -4.32 -21.98 2.87
CA PRO A 487 -5.28 -20.89 2.75
C PRO A 487 -5.71 -20.40 4.13
N HIS A 488 -5.90 -19.09 4.28
CA HIS A 488 -6.21 -18.51 5.60
C HIS A 488 -7.44 -19.14 6.27
N ASP A 489 -8.46 -19.47 5.51
CA ASP A 489 -9.68 -20.15 5.96
C ASP A 489 -9.45 -21.61 6.43
N LYS A 490 -8.33 -22.22 6.07
CA LYS A 490 -7.95 -23.59 6.45
C LYS A 490 -6.81 -23.63 7.46
N TYR A 491 -6.32 -22.48 7.92
CA TYR A 491 -5.22 -22.41 8.87
C TYR A 491 -5.71 -22.71 10.30
N PRO A 492 -5.27 -23.80 10.94
CA PRO A 492 -5.85 -24.26 12.21
C PRO A 492 -5.71 -23.26 13.36
N GLN A 493 -4.68 -22.39 13.32
CA GLN A 493 -4.44 -21.39 14.35
C GLN A 493 -5.28 -20.11 14.14
N ALA A 494 -5.97 -19.97 13.01
CA ALA A 494 -6.91 -18.85 12.81
C ALA A 494 -8.02 -18.87 13.87
N ASP A 495 -8.40 -20.07 14.33
CA ASP A 495 -9.47 -20.28 15.31
C ASP A 495 -8.94 -20.33 16.77
N THR A 496 -7.63 -20.31 16.98
CA THR A 496 -7.06 -20.34 18.33
C THR A 496 -6.67 -18.93 18.75
N LEU A 497 -7.48 -18.35 19.63
CA LEU A 497 -7.01 -17.21 20.42
C LEU A 497 -5.76 -17.63 21.19
N PRO A 498 -4.71 -16.78 21.25
CA PRO A 498 -3.67 -16.97 22.24
C PRO A 498 -4.32 -17.14 23.61
N PRO A 499 -3.75 -17.99 24.50
CA PRO A 499 -4.27 -18.17 25.84
C PRO A 499 -4.58 -16.81 26.49
N THR A 500 -5.68 -16.72 27.22
CA THR A 500 -6.19 -15.48 27.84
C THR A 500 -5.12 -14.68 28.61
N ASN A 501 -4.15 -15.37 29.18
CA ASN A 501 -3.00 -14.78 29.86
C ASN A 501 -2.02 -14.00 28.94
N GLN A 502 -1.97 -14.27 27.64
CA GLN A 502 -1.20 -13.44 26.70
C GLN A 502 -1.91 -12.10 26.38
N TYR A 503 -3.22 -12.04 26.51
CA TYR A 503 -3.98 -10.81 26.39
C TYR A 503 -3.89 -9.93 27.64
N LEU A 504 -3.59 -10.51 28.81
CA LEU A 504 -3.41 -9.77 30.07
C LEU A 504 -2.10 -8.97 30.13
N LEU A 505 -1.16 -9.22 29.19
CA LEU A 505 0.06 -8.43 29.02
C LEU A 505 -0.18 -7.16 28.17
N PHE A 506 -1.40 -6.92 27.78
CA PHE A 506 -1.78 -5.70 27.11
C PHE A 506 -1.79 -4.56 28.13
N ASP A 507 -0.96 -3.59 27.86
CA ASP A 507 -0.89 -2.39 28.66
C ASP A 507 -2.26 -1.67 28.59
N GLU A 508 -3.06 -1.81 29.65
CA GLU A 508 -4.37 -1.13 29.75
C GLU A 508 -4.24 0.39 29.49
N ASP A 509 -3.08 0.97 29.80
CA ASP A 509 -2.79 2.39 29.61
C ASP A 509 -2.66 2.73 28.11
N ARG A 510 -2.27 1.79 27.27
CA ARG A 510 -2.07 2.03 25.84
C ARG A 510 -3.37 2.09 25.04
N PHE A 511 -4.38 1.30 25.40
CA PHE A 511 -5.72 1.36 24.78
C PHE A 511 -6.61 2.44 25.38
N GLY A 512 -6.44 2.77 26.64
CA GLY A 512 -7.12 3.92 27.27
C GLY A 512 -6.65 5.28 26.72
N GLN A 513 -5.46 5.35 26.12
CA GLN A 513 -4.93 6.60 25.56
C GLN A 513 -5.35 6.87 24.11
N TYR A 514 -5.87 5.87 23.36
CA TYR A 514 -6.32 6.09 21.97
C TYR A 514 -7.76 6.57 21.86
N ALA A 515 -8.58 6.41 22.87
CA ALA A 515 -9.81 7.17 23.01
C ALA A 515 -9.51 8.29 24.03
N ALA A 516 -9.02 9.42 23.56
CA ALA A 516 -9.06 10.61 24.41
C ALA A 516 -10.49 10.70 24.93
N ASP A 517 -10.68 10.67 26.24
CA ASP A 517 -12.01 10.72 26.89
C ASP A 517 -12.85 11.90 26.39
N ASP A 518 -12.22 12.89 25.80
CA ASP A 518 -12.84 14.08 25.20
C ASP A 518 -13.59 13.82 23.88
N GLU A 519 -13.40 12.67 23.21
CA GLU A 519 -14.10 12.31 21.98
C GLU A 519 -15.28 11.34 22.20
N LEU A 520 -15.35 10.69 23.37
CA LEU A 520 -16.44 9.78 23.69
C LEU A 520 -17.69 10.57 24.10
N SER A 521 -18.81 10.17 23.53
CA SER A 521 -20.11 10.79 23.86
C SER A 521 -21.13 9.74 24.28
N PRO A 522 -22.07 10.09 25.14
CA PRO A 522 -23.19 9.18 25.46
C PRO A 522 -23.93 8.87 24.14
N PRO A 523 -24.41 7.63 23.98
CA PRO A 523 -25.22 7.29 22.84
C PRO A 523 -26.48 8.17 22.79
N PRO A 524 -26.89 8.60 21.58
CA PRO A 524 -28.10 9.42 21.45
C PRO A 524 -29.33 8.68 21.98
N ALA A 525 -30.28 9.42 22.52
CA ALA A 525 -31.57 8.85 22.91
C ALA A 525 -32.27 8.26 21.66
N PRO A 526 -33.00 7.16 21.83
CA PRO A 526 -33.78 6.58 20.74
C PRO A 526 -34.78 7.59 20.18
N GLN A 527 -34.88 7.70 18.86
CA GLN A 527 -35.88 8.53 18.20
C GLN A 527 -37.25 7.89 18.37
N ASN A 528 -38.27 8.70 18.75
CA ASN A 528 -39.65 8.21 18.83
C ASN A 528 -40.27 8.21 17.41
N PRO A 529 -40.93 7.12 16.97
CA PRO A 529 -41.62 7.08 15.69
C PRO A 529 -42.60 8.25 15.48
N ALA A 530 -43.32 8.68 16.56
CA ALA A 530 -44.24 9.79 16.49
C ALA A 530 -43.63 11.17 16.18
N ASP A 531 -42.35 11.32 16.41
CA ASP A 531 -41.61 12.57 16.14
C ASP A 531 -41.10 12.65 14.71
N VAL A 532 -41.20 11.57 13.94
CA VAL A 532 -40.76 11.53 12.54
C VAL A 532 -41.73 12.27 11.65
N LYS A 533 -41.24 13.20 10.86
CA LYS A 533 -42.02 13.94 9.86
C LYS A 533 -41.33 14.00 8.52
N PRO A 534 -42.10 13.94 7.41
CA PRO A 534 -41.55 14.16 6.10
C PRO A 534 -41.27 15.66 5.90
N GLU A 535 -40.12 15.94 5.27
CA GLU A 535 -39.69 17.29 4.94
C GLU A 535 -39.67 17.45 3.43
N PRO A 536 -40.17 18.54 2.86
CA PRO A 536 -40.11 18.80 1.44
C PRO A 536 -38.66 19.12 1.00
N VAL A 537 -38.20 18.47 -0.04
CA VAL A 537 -36.91 18.72 -0.67
C VAL A 537 -37.14 19.57 -1.90
N ASN A 538 -37.53 20.84 -1.70
CA ASN A 538 -38.04 21.70 -2.78
C ASN A 538 -39.14 20.95 -3.56
N ASN A 539 -39.14 21.08 -4.89
CA ASN A 539 -40.04 20.32 -5.75
C ASN A 539 -39.49 18.97 -6.23
N PHE A 540 -38.49 18.42 -5.54
CA PHE A 540 -37.88 17.13 -5.91
C PHE A 540 -38.37 15.94 -5.05
N GLY A 541 -39.35 16.12 -4.23
CA GLY A 541 -39.91 15.07 -3.38
C GLY A 541 -39.95 15.41 -1.90
N LEU A 542 -40.13 14.36 -1.12
CA LEU A 542 -40.11 14.40 0.35
C LEU A 542 -38.86 13.67 0.84
N ALA A 543 -38.29 14.10 1.94
CA ALA A 543 -37.27 13.36 2.66
C ALA A 543 -37.74 13.01 4.07
N VAL A 544 -37.29 11.86 4.57
CA VAL A 544 -37.46 11.43 5.93
C VAL A 544 -36.13 11.02 6.52
N HIS A 545 -35.85 11.47 7.71
CA HIS A 545 -34.64 11.13 8.44
C HIS A 545 -35.02 10.21 9.62
N LEU A 546 -34.57 8.94 9.53
CA LEU A 546 -34.74 7.97 10.60
C LEU A 546 -33.41 7.74 11.30
N SER A 547 -33.40 7.63 12.62
CA SER A 547 -32.25 7.09 13.30
C SER A 547 -31.95 5.68 12.78
N ALA A 548 -30.69 5.24 12.87
CA ALA A 548 -30.31 3.91 12.41
C ALA A 548 -31.16 2.79 13.06
N GLU A 549 -31.54 2.98 14.29
CA GLU A 549 -32.40 2.07 15.05
C GLU A 549 -33.85 2.04 14.50
N LEU A 550 -34.43 3.22 14.25
CA LEU A 550 -35.74 3.30 13.67
C LEU A 550 -35.82 2.74 12.26
N ALA A 551 -34.80 2.96 11.45
CA ALA A 551 -34.76 2.44 10.10
C ALA A 551 -34.84 0.89 10.03
N GLN A 552 -34.52 0.19 11.13
CA GLN A 552 -34.68 -1.26 11.22
C GLN A 552 -36.09 -1.70 11.67
N LEU A 553 -36.75 -0.87 12.37
CA LEU A 553 -38.08 -1.16 12.93
C LEU A 553 -39.23 -0.62 12.07
N CYS A 554 -38.94 0.34 11.20
CA CYS A 554 -39.92 1.06 10.41
C CYS A 554 -39.78 0.81 8.91
N THR A 555 -40.93 0.87 8.24
CA THR A 555 -41.03 0.79 6.78
C THR A 555 -41.80 2.02 6.28
N LEU A 556 -41.27 2.63 5.22
CA LEU A 556 -41.92 3.73 4.50
C LEU A 556 -42.59 3.18 3.23
N THR A 557 -43.86 3.46 3.05
CA THR A 557 -44.63 3.04 1.87
C THR A 557 -45.38 4.21 1.26
N VAL A 558 -45.53 4.19 -0.06
CA VAL A 558 -46.44 5.11 -0.78
C VAL A 558 -47.80 4.43 -0.85
N VAL A 559 -48.83 5.08 -0.28
CA VAL A 559 -50.20 4.54 -0.24
C VAL A 559 -50.95 5.00 -1.50
N GLU A 560 -50.82 6.28 -1.82
CA GLU A 560 -51.48 6.87 -2.98
C GLU A 560 -50.62 7.99 -3.56
N ALA A 561 -50.33 7.89 -4.84
CA ALA A 561 -49.67 8.92 -5.59
C ALA A 561 -49.93 8.73 -7.09
N PRO A 562 -49.99 9.80 -7.90
CA PRO A 562 -49.99 9.68 -9.36
C PRO A 562 -48.60 9.27 -9.86
N GLU A 563 -48.56 8.63 -11.02
CA GLU A 563 -47.29 8.42 -11.72
C GLU A 563 -46.69 9.75 -12.19
N VAL A 564 -45.38 9.88 -12.05
CA VAL A 564 -44.62 11.02 -12.58
C VAL A 564 -43.81 10.57 -13.78
N SER A 565 -44.11 11.09 -14.94
CA SER A 565 -43.50 10.68 -16.21
C SER A 565 -43.64 9.17 -16.48
N GLY A 566 -44.78 8.56 -16.12
CA GLY A 566 -45.04 7.12 -16.30
C GLY A 566 -44.29 6.23 -15.32
N GLN A 567 -43.80 6.77 -14.22
CA GLN A 567 -43.08 6.03 -13.18
C GLN A 567 -43.79 6.17 -11.83
N ALA A 568 -43.91 5.05 -11.11
CA ALA A 568 -44.44 5.06 -9.76
C ALA A 568 -43.48 5.76 -8.80
N LEU A 569 -44.03 6.38 -7.77
CA LEU A 569 -43.26 6.96 -6.67
C LEU A 569 -42.92 5.90 -5.61
N VAL A 570 -41.68 5.90 -5.18
CA VAL A 570 -41.17 4.99 -4.15
C VAL A 570 -40.23 5.72 -3.18
N TRP A 571 -40.14 5.24 -1.95
CA TRP A 571 -39.12 5.67 -1.02
C TRP A 571 -37.80 4.95 -1.30
N GLN A 572 -36.74 5.71 -1.49
CA GLN A 572 -35.39 5.18 -1.72
C GLN A 572 -34.45 5.69 -0.65
N VAL A 573 -33.53 4.82 -0.21
CA VAL A 573 -32.43 5.22 0.67
C VAL A 573 -31.45 6.08 -0.15
N VAL A 574 -31.14 7.26 0.38
CA VAL A 574 -30.14 8.14 -0.22
C VAL A 574 -28.75 7.59 0.16
N PRO A 575 -27.92 7.15 -0.80
CA PRO A 575 -26.58 6.70 -0.52
C PRO A 575 -25.78 7.78 0.21
N GLN A 576 -25.15 7.42 1.31
CA GLN A 576 -24.24 8.32 2.02
C GLN A 576 -22.81 8.09 1.51
N SER A 577 -21.96 9.11 1.66
CA SER A 577 -20.56 8.99 1.25
C SER A 577 -19.87 7.87 2.03
N PRO A 578 -19.15 6.96 1.37
CA PRO A 578 -18.44 5.85 2.03
C PRO A 578 -17.35 6.30 3.02
N ARG A 579 -17.03 7.59 3.06
CA ARG A 579 -16.03 8.17 3.98
C ARG A 579 -16.60 8.66 5.32
N GLN A 580 -17.92 8.52 5.53
CA GLN A 580 -18.52 8.92 6.81
C GLN A 580 -18.55 7.73 7.77
N ALA A 581 -18.25 7.98 9.05
CA ALA A 581 -18.55 7.05 10.13
C ALA A 581 -20.01 6.57 10.01
N LEU A 582 -20.31 5.35 10.49
CA LEU A 582 -21.63 4.74 10.42
C LEU A 582 -22.73 5.79 10.59
N PRO A 583 -23.67 5.90 9.66
CA PRO A 583 -24.64 6.96 9.67
C PRO A 583 -25.49 6.87 10.94
N LYS A 584 -25.47 7.92 11.74
CA LYS A 584 -26.38 8.06 12.90
C LYS A 584 -27.84 8.14 12.46
N GLN A 585 -28.06 8.50 11.19
CA GLN A 585 -29.39 8.63 10.57
C GLN A 585 -29.37 8.08 9.15
N VAL A 586 -30.45 7.41 8.77
CA VAL A 586 -30.73 6.96 7.41
C VAL A 586 -31.69 7.95 6.77
N LYS A 587 -31.28 8.53 5.63
CA LYS A 587 -32.11 9.44 4.86
C LYS A 587 -32.87 8.67 3.79
N TYR A 588 -34.17 8.75 3.82
CA TYR A 588 -35.06 8.27 2.76
C TYR A 588 -35.53 9.46 1.93
N GLN A 589 -35.62 9.29 0.64
CA GLN A 589 -36.16 10.29 -0.28
C GLN A 589 -37.23 9.65 -1.15
N LEU A 590 -38.38 10.30 -1.24
CA LEU A 590 -39.41 9.94 -2.19
C LEU A 590 -38.97 10.36 -3.60
N SER A 591 -38.89 9.41 -4.51
CA SER A 591 -38.44 9.60 -5.90
C SER A 591 -39.17 8.67 -6.86
N THR A 592 -38.98 8.85 -8.16
CA THR A 592 -39.49 7.91 -9.15
C THR A 592 -38.74 6.59 -9.10
N ALA A 593 -39.42 5.46 -9.41
CA ALA A 593 -38.89 4.11 -9.26
C ALA A 593 -37.60 3.86 -10.08
N ASP A 594 -37.39 4.62 -11.16
CA ASP A 594 -36.18 4.55 -12.00
C ASP A 594 -34.98 5.34 -11.40
N GLY A 595 -35.15 5.97 -10.23
CA GLY A 595 -34.10 6.73 -9.54
C GLY A 595 -33.71 8.05 -10.22
N ILE A 596 -34.37 8.44 -11.30
CA ILE A 596 -34.09 9.69 -12.01
C ILE A 596 -34.71 10.86 -11.24
N ARG A 597 -33.92 11.89 -10.98
CA ARG A 597 -34.39 13.08 -10.26
C ARG A 597 -35.36 13.88 -11.12
N ARG A 598 -36.63 14.01 -10.68
CA ARG A 598 -37.69 14.73 -11.35
C ARG A 598 -38.33 15.76 -10.45
N TYR A 599 -38.92 16.78 -11.04
CA TYR A 599 -39.72 17.76 -10.31
C TYR A 599 -41.14 17.24 -10.13
N PHE A 600 -41.71 17.45 -8.94
CA PHE A 600 -43.08 17.12 -8.60
C PHE A 600 -43.91 18.41 -8.56
N TYR A 601 -44.93 18.46 -9.39
CA TYR A 601 -45.79 19.62 -9.49
C TYR A 601 -47.25 19.18 -9.55
N ASP A 602 -48.12 19.88 -8.81
CA ASP A 602 -49.57 19.71 -8.82
C ASP A 602 -50.03 18.27 -8.56
N ILE A 603 -49.35 17.59 -7.63
CA ILE A 603 -49.67 16.21 -7.24
C ILE A 603 -49.88 16.10 -5.74
N ASP A 604 -50.86 15.23 -5.37
CA ASP A 604 -51.06 14.79 -4.00
C ASP A 604 -50.38 13.45 -3.77
N VAL A 605 -49.70 13.32 -2.65
CA VAL A 605 -49.01 12.08 -2.27
C VAL A 605 -49.39 11.71 -0.85
N THR A 606 -49.86 10.50 -0.67
CA THR A 606 -50.09 9.92 0.66
C THR A 606 -49.08 8.80 0.90
N THR A 607 -48.36 8.88 2.02
CA THR A 607 -47.35 7.92 2.42
C THR A 607 -47.57 7.50 3.86
N THR A 608 -47.12 6.31 4.21
CA THR A 608 -47.26 5.74 5.55
C THR A 608 -45.91 5.34 6.11
N LEU A 609 -45.64 5.73 7.34
CA LEU A 609 -44.60 5.17 8.20
C LEU A 609 -45.22 4.09 9.08
N SER A 610 -44.77 2.85 8.94
CA SER A 610 -45.20 1.73 9.78
C SER A 610 -44.00 1.20 10.58
N CYS A 611 -44.06 1.29 11.91
CA CYS A 611 -43.03 0.82 12.82
C CYS A 611 -43.55 -0.33 13.68
N LYS A 612 -42.74 -1.36 13.89
CA LYS A 612 -43.06 -2.52 14.73
C LYS A 612 -43.16 -2.18 16.22
N GLY A 613 -42.68 -1.03 16.62
CA GLY A 613 -42.64 -0.51 17.98
C GLY A 613 -41.61 0.62 18.09
N THR A 614 -41.34 1.04 19.32
CA THR A 614 -40.27 2.03 19.61
C THR A 614 -38.96 1.33 19.92
N PRO A 615 -37.80 1.82 19.40
CA PRO A 615 -36.49 1.25 19.73
C PRO A 615 -36.24 1.31 21.24
N ASN A 616 -35.78 0.21 21.80
CA ASN A 616 -35.40 0.11 23.20
C ASN A 616 -34.08 -0.63 23.35
N TRP A 617 -33.11 -0.02 24.05
CA TRP A 617 -31.81 -0.60 24.30
C TRP A 617 -31.82 -1.34 25.64
N GLN A 618 -31.83 -2.67 25.58
CA GLN A 618 -31.78 -3.52 26.77
C GLN A 618 -30.36 -3.94 27.09
N ARG A 619 -30.00 -3.85 28.37
CA ARG A 619 -28.72 -4.38 28.85
C ARG A 619 -28.72 -5.90 28.75
N LEU A 620 -27.63 -6.46 28.19
CA LEU A 620 -27.37 -7.90 28.21
C LEU A 620 -26.75 -8.31 29.54
N ASP A 621 -27.11 -9.49 29.99
CA ASP A 621 -26.47 -10.15 31.14
C ASP A 621 -25.19 -10.86 30.67
N TYR A 622 -24.31 -10.09 30.03
CA TYR A 622 -23.03 -10.53 29.57
C TYR A 622 -22.01 -9.41 29.73
N THR A 623 -20.90 -9.72 30.40
CA THR A 623 -19.73 -8.86 30.50
C THR A 623 -18.54 -9.63 29.95
N PRO A 624 -17.74 -9.06 29.04
CA PRO A 624 -16.55 -9.72 28.51
C PRO A 624 -15.55 -10.08 29.63
N GLU A 625 -14.96 -11.27 29.59
CA GLU A 625 -13.91 -11.68 30.53
C GLU A 625 -12.66 -10.80 30.39
N VAL A 626 -12.35 -10.44 29.14
CA VAL A 626 -11.35 -9.44 28.79
C VAL A 626 -12.11 -8.20 28.34
N SER A 627 -11.98 -7.13 29.08
CA SER A 627 -12.89 -5.95 28.99
C SER A 627 -12.98 -5.30 27.61
N TRP A 628 -12.02 -5.49 26.74
CA TRP A 628 -11.95 -4.94 25.37
C TRP A 628 -12.16 -5.99 24.27
N LEU A 629 -12.47 -7.25 24.64
CA LEU A 629 -12.65 -8.35 23.69
C LEU A 629 -14.03 -9.00 23.87
N VAL A 630 -14.93 -8.73 22.96
CA VAL A 630 -16.31 -9.23 23.01
C VAL A 630 -16.42 -10.55 22.25
N ASP A 631 -16.86 -11.60 22.95
CA ASP A 631 -17.23 -12.89 22.33
C ASP A 631 -18.59 -12.75 21.63
N LEU A 632 -18.61 -12.74 20.33
CA LEU A 632 -19.80 -12.55 19.51
C LEU A 632 -20.79 -13.72 19.65
N ASN A 633 -20.32 -14.94 19.93
CA ASN A 633 -21.20 -16.09 20.16
C ASN A 633 -22.08 -15.93 21.42
N LYS A 634 -21.72 -15.02 22.32
CA LYS A 634 -22.53 -14.68 23.50
C LYS A 634 -23.55 -13.58 23.23
N LEU A 635 -23.56 -13.01 22.01
CA LEU A 635 -24.55 -12.03 21.59
C LEU A 635 -25.78 -12.73 21.02
N PRO A 636 -27.02 -12.42 21.51
CA PRO A 636 -28.24 -12.95 20.93
C PRO A 636 -28.35 -12.64 19.44
N GLU A 637 -28.86 -13.57 18.63
CA GLU A 637 -29.11 -13.40 17.18
C GLU A 637 -27.84 -13.15 16.35
N TRP A 638 -26.67 -13.31 16.91
CA TRP A 638 -25.42 -13.16 16.16
C TRP A 638 -25.36 -14.09 14.95
N ASP A 639 -24.94 -13.55 13.80
CA ASP A 639 -24.74 -14.30 12.55
C ASP A 639 -23.40 -13.91 11.93
N PRO A 640 -22.53 -14.90 11.61
CA PRO A 640 -21.25 -14.67 10.97
C PRO A 640 -21.31 -13.93 9.62
N GLY A 641 -22.48 -13.96 8.96
CA GLY A 641 -22.71 -13.23 7.70
C GLY A 641 -23.01 -11.74 7.88
N TRP A 642 -23.05 -11.23 9.11
CA TRP A 642 -23.30 -9.81 9.34
C TRP A 642 -22.09 -8.95 8.95
N THR A 643 -22.39 -7.73 8.50
CA THR A 643 -21.41 -6.67 8.39
C THR A 643 -21.20 -5.98 9.73
N MET A 644 -20.10 -5.23 9.89
CA MET A 644 -19.86 -4.39 11.06
C MET A 644 -21.01 -3.40 11.26
N ALA A 645 -21.52 -2.82 10.19
CA ALA A 645 -22.67 -1.92 10.24
C ALA A 645 -23.91 -2.61 10.84
N THR A 646 -24.20 -3.83 10.42
CA THR A 646 -25.33 -4.61 10.94
C THR A 646 -25.17 -4.89 12.44
N LEU A 647 -23.97 -5.25 12.88
CA LEU A 647 -23.68 -5.48 14.30
C LEU A 647 -23.88 -4.20 15.11
N LEU A 648 -23.28 -3.08 14.70
CA LEU A 648 -23.36 -1.81 15.44
C LEU A 648 -24.74 -1.15 15.40
N GLN A 649 -25.59 -1.56 14.47
CA GLN A 649 -27.00 -1.17 14.47
C GLN A 649 -27.82 -1.95 15.51
N ARG A 650 -27.35 -3.12 15.94
CA ARG A 650 -28.06 -4.01 16.88
C ARG A 650 -27.46 -4.04 18.28
N TYR A 651 -26.18 -3.67 18.42
CA TYR A 651 -25.45 -3.69 19.69
C TYR A 651 -24.71 -2.39 19.96
N ARG A 652 -24.66 -2.00 21.23
CA ARG A 652 -23.85 -0.90 21.77
C ARG A 652 -22.92 -1.42 22.83
N PHE A 653 -21.68 -0.97 22.79
CA PHE A 653 -20.64 -1.28 23.75
C PHE A 653 -20.37 -0.01 24.56
N LEU A 654 -20.52 -0.08 25.88
CA LEU A 654 -20.43 1.10 26.74
C LEU A 654 -19.34 0.90 27.79
N ASN A 655 -18.65 1.99 28.14
CA ASN A 655 -17.74 2.04 29.26
C ASN A 655 -18.50 2.21 30.60
N HIS A 656 -17.75 2.37 31.70
CA HIS A 656 -18.35 2.54 33.05
C HIS A 656 -19.12 3.85 33.20
N ASP A 657 -18.83 4.87 32.41
CA ASP A 657 -19.58 6.16 32.41
C ASP A 657 -20.77 6.15 31.46
N GLY A 658 -21.04 5.02 30.80
CA GLY A 658 -22.14 4.88 29.85
C GLY A 658 -21.83 5.51 28.48
N LEU A 659 -20.55 5.82 28.19
CA LEU A 659 -20.13 6.38 26.92
C LEU A 659 -19.94 5.25 25.89
N ALA A 660 -20.32 5.54 24.63
CA ALA A 660 -20.25 4.56 23.56
C ALA A 660 -18.81 4.35 23.09
N LEU A 661 -18.40 3.09 23.06
CA LEU A 661 -17.12 2.63 22.56
C LEU A 661 -17.25 2.12 21.11
N SER A 662 -16.20 2.31 20.33
CA SER A 662 -16.13 1.88 18.93
C SER A 662 -15.27 0.61 18.78
N PRO A 663 -15.56 -0.24 17.80
CA PRO A 663 -14.63 -1.30 17.40
C PRO A 663 -13.28 -0.77 16.95
N VAL A 664 -12.23 -1.51 17.22
CA VAL A 664 -10.90 -1.21 16.70
C VAL A 664 -10.92 -1.35 15.18
N GLN A 665 -10.58 -0.29 14.49
CA GLN A 665 -10.44 -0.32 13.05
C GLN A 665 -9.09 -0.97 12.70
N SER A 666 -9.13 -2.19 12.16
CA SER A 666 -7.94 -2.84 11.63
C SER A 666 -7.86 -2.57 10.12
N GLY A 667 -6.83 -1.81 9.71
CA GLY A 667 -6.48 -1.65 8.31
C GLY A 667 -7.15 -0.49 7.58
N TRP A 668 -6.73 -0.29 6.35
CA TRP A 668 -7.02 0.83 5.46
C TRP A 668 -8.42 0.78 4.80
N SER A 669 -9.38 0.06 5.35
CA SER A 669 -10.75 0.03 4.83
C SER A 669 -11.51 1.27 5.30
N TYR A 670 -11.84 2.14 4.37
CA TYR A 670 -12.64 3.34 4.61
C TYR A 670 -14.16 3.08 4.61
N ASP A 671 -14.59 1.87 4.30
CA ASP A 671 -16.00 1.52 4.23
C ASP A 671 -16.36 0.43 5.25
N LEU A 672 -16.76 0.87 6.44
CA LEU A 672 -17.23 -0.02 7.51
C LEU A 672 -18.57 -0.69 7.17
N SER A 673 -19.32 -0.17 6.19
CA SER A 673 -20.67 -0.64 5.89
C SER A 673 -20.69 -1.95 5.11
N GLU A 674 -19.67 -2.21 4.29
CA GLU A 674 -19.56 -3.41 3.45
C GLU A 674 -18.58 -4.45 3.99
N GLN A 675 -17.83 -4.11 5.05
CA GLN A 675 -16.82 -5.01 5.59
C GLN A 675 -17.49 -6.14 6.37
N LEU A 676 -17.30 -7.37 5.89
CA LEU A 676 -17.71 -8.57 6.62
C LEU A 676 -16.93 -8.67 7.93
N LEU A 677 -17.60 -8.95 9.02
CA LEU A 677 -16.97 -9.14 10.33
C LEU A 677 -15.89 -10.22 10.30
N SER A 678 -16.09 -11.27 9.51
CA SER A 678 -15.14 -12.36 9.30
C SER A 678 -13.76 -11.90 8.79
N THR A 679 -13.67 -10.76 8.09
CA THR A 679 -12.38 -10.24 7.58
C THR A 679 -11.61 -9.41 8.61
N GLN A 680 -12.26 -8.98 9.70
CA GLN A 680 -11.62 -8.19 10.77
C GLN A 680 -11.20 -9.05 11.98
N LEU A 681 -11.75 -10.24 12.10
CA LEU A 681 -11.50 -11.10 13.23
C LEU A 681 -10.35 -12.03 12.88
N HIS A 682 -9.26 -11.96 13.64
CA HIS A 682 -8.27 -13.03 13.66
C HIS A 682 -8.88 -14.36 14.15
N ASN A 683 -10.09 -14.30 14.67
CA ASN A 683 -10.98 -15.37 15.07
C ASN A 683 -12.41 -14.94 14.76
N GLU A 684 -13.16 -15.75 14.07
CA GLU A 684 -14.55 -15.50 13.63
C GLU A 684 -15.55 -15.15 14.75
N HIS A 685 -15.10 -15.17 16.01
CA HIS A 685 -15.99 -15.07 17.17
C HIS A 685 -15.70 -13.91 18.13
N TYR A 686 -14.64 -13.13 17.92
CA TYR A 686 -14.25 -12.07 18.86
C TYR A 686 -14.10 -10.72 18.20
N LEU A 687 -14.73 -9.72 18.80
CA LEU A 687 -14.67 -8.33 18.39
C LEU A 687 -13.81 -7.52 19.36
N ARG A 688 -12.83 -6.79 18.84
CA ARG A 688 -12.02 -5.84 19.62
C ARG A 688 -12.71 -4.50 19.71
N ILE A 689 -12.77 -3.94 20.91
CA ILE A 689 -13.37 -2.63 21.19
C ILE A 689 -12.27 -1.69 21.70
N GLN A 690 -12.28 -0.45 21.26
CA GLN A 690 -11.43 0.61 21.80
C GLN A 690 -11.96 1.02 23.19
N GLY A 691 -11.31 0.54 24.22
CA GLY A 691 -11.65 0.84 25.60
C GLY A 691 -12.26 -0.33 26.37
N ARG A 692 -12.56 -0.07 27.64
CA ARG A 692 -13.06 -1.09 28.59
C ARG A 692 -14.58 -1.18 28.51
N VAL A 693 -15.08 -2.28 27.95
CA VAL A 693 -16.52 -2.58 27.88
C VAL A 693 -17.01 -3.06 29.26
N THR A 694 -17.91 -2.33 29.88
CA THR A 694 -18.55 -2.70 31.14
C THR A 694 -20.03 -3.04 30.97
N GLN A 695 -20.60 -2.65 29.83
CA GLN A 695 -21.99 -2.91 29.51
C GLN A 695 -22.17 -3.11 28.02
N ILE A 696 -22.91 -4.13 27.65
CA ILE A 696 -23.39 -4.35 26.28
C ILE A 696 -24.88 -4.17 26.25
N GLN A 697 -25.39 -3.43 25.26
CA GLN A 697 -26.84 -3.25 25.06
C GLN A 697 -27.24 -3.82 23.69
N HIS A 698 -28.39 -4.47 23.68
CA HIS A 698 -29.02 -5.01 22.49
C HIS A 698 -30.26 -4.21 22.13
N LEU A 699 -30.42 -3.90 20.83
CA LEU A 699 -31.60 -3.21 20.34
C LEU A 699 -32.78 -4.16 20.31
N THR A 700 -33.81 -3.79 20.99
CA THR A 700 -35.10 -4.48 21.02
C THR A 700 -36.23 -3.51 20.65
N GLN A 701 -37.42 -4.01 20.50
CA GLN A 701 -38.61 -3.19 20.30
C GLN A 701 -39.46 -3.19 21.55
N GLN A 702 -40.09 -2.06 21.85
CA GLN A 702 -41.00 -1.90 22.94
C GLN A 702 -42.30 -1.21 22.49
N GLY A 703 -43.43 -1.59 23.08
CA GLY A 703 -44.74 -0.99 22.81
C GLY A 703 -45.47 -1.60 21.62
N GLU A 704 -46.62 -1.06 21.31
CA GLU A 704 -47.46 -1.48 20.20
C GLU A 704 -46.93 -0.92 18.88
N PRO A 705 -47.25 -1.58 17.75
CA PRO A 705 -46.92 -1.04 16.42
C PRO A 705 -47.51 0.35 16.23
N VAL A 706 -46.72 1.25 15.63
CA VAL A 706 -47.11 2.62 15.34
C VAL A 706 -47.24 2.78 13.83
N THR A 707 -48.36 3.34 13.40
CA THR A 707 -48.58 3.71 11.99
C THR A 707 -48.96 5.20 11.95
N ASP A 708 -48.26 5.96 11.09
CA ASP A 708 -48.51 7.38 10.87
C ASP A 708 -48.65 7.65 9.37
N ASP A 709 -49.78 8.22 8.97
CA ASP A 709 -50.08 8.53 7.57
C ASP A 709 -49.85 10.01 7.32
N TRP A 710 -49.13 10.31 6.22
CA TRP A 710 -48.78 11.65 5.83
C TRP A 710 -49.34 11.97 4.44
N SER A 711 -50.08 13.05 4.31
CA SER A 711 -50.51 13.57 3.00
C SER A 711 -49.79 14.88 2.70
N TYR A 712 -49.24 14.99 1.54
CA TYR A 712 -48.50 16.17 1.08
C TYR A 712 -48.94 16.59 -0.33
N ARG A 713 -49.24 17.89 -0.48
CA ARG A 713 -49.56 18.49 -1.78
C ARG A 713 -48.37 19.23 -2.33
N PHE A 714 -47.84 18.79 -3.46
CA PHE A 714 -46.83 19.54 -4.19
C PHE A 714 -47.51 20.68 -4.96
N PRO A 715 -46.99 21.92 -4.87
CA PRO A 715 -47.61 23.07 -5.51
C PRO A 715 -47.59 22.96 -7.05
N ALA A 716 -48.53 23.62 -7.69
CA ALA A 716 -48.49 23.81 -9.14
C ALA A 716 -47.27 24.59 -9.56
N LEU A 717 -46.87 24.45 -10.83
CA LEU A 717 -45.86 25.32 -11.43
C LEU A 717 -46.26 26.80 -11.27
N PRO A 718 -45.32 27.68 -10.82
CA PRO A 718 -45.59 29.09 -10.68
C PRO A 718 -45.89 29.76 -11.99
#